data_ca42bd8b4bda7d7e7e2d87f00d7a2132
#
_entry.id   ca42bd8b4bda7d7e7e2d87f00d7a2132
#
_cell.length_a   1.000
_cell.length_b   1.000
_cell.length_c   1.000
_cell.angle_alpha   90.00
_cell.angle_beta   90.00
_cell.angle_gamma   90.00
#
_symmetry.space_group_name_H-M   'P 1'
#
loop_
_entity.id
_entity.type
_entity.pdbx_description
1 polymer ?
#
loop_
_entity_poly.entity_id
_entity_poly.type
_entity_poly.pdbx_seq_one_letter_code
_entity_poly.pdbx_strand_id
1 'polypeptide(L)'
;MNKGTLVLLISGLITIPTAAMAMTPNTDLNLMPYPQNVELGQGKISLDKSFSIYIKGYDSPRVQFNIKRTMERLYRQTGLPMLNWHAESEKDATLVIDIRNAPKSEVQDINSDESYQLESRNGQIIIRSERPYGAFHGLETFLQLVTTDAAGYFVPAVSIQDEPRFPWRGVSYDTSRHFIELDVILRQLDAMASAKMNVFHWHMWDDQAIRIQLDNYQKLWQDTADGDYYTKDEIRYVVNYARNLGIRVIPEISLPGHASAVAHAYPELMSGMGEQSYPHQRGWGVFEPLMDPTNPELYKMLASVFDEVVELFPDEYFHIGGDEPNYQQWKDNPKIQQFIKDNNLDGERGLQSYLNTKVEQMLEARGKKMTGWDEIWHKDLPTSIVIQSWQGHDSIGRAAKEGYQGILSTGYYLDQPQPTSYHYRNDPIPKGITVDDQLYQDEKFATYDWVKPRNKGGPRIGNLTIIKAADGSYRAFTDYNGKSREEVFIIEYLPGVKFRGHFDNFMSYTEFNYDFADGKLKDSSYQLIGNVRWPTTGELVASSDIEGSIIPEPNGGYPAELTEKEQQLILGGEITIWGENLDSMTIEQRLWPRSYAIAERLWSSQDLTDERSMYRRMKVIDTWSEISLGLRHHADANMMLKRLANGADETPLQTLAKYIEPAQYYARHWEKWISTPNEGDLYNQYERLNRFADALPVESLAVYEMQDLVVDYAQGNITALDVLAMHYQNIKLAAQQAKPIFAANVASVETVPVAEAAIKVADLGLTLIKLAKQGCGMGQSDAEAYQRIINENAIIFDETIVAIVVPTEQLLHTLTD
;
A
#
# COMPACT_ATOMS: atom_id res chain seq x y z
N MET A 1 -74.47 3.45 36.12
CA MET A 1 -73.28 4.16 36.54
C MET A 1 -72.11 3.28 36.16
N ASN A 2 -71.58 3.44 34.92
CA ASN A 2 -70.46 2.64 34.38
C ASN A 2 -69.23 3.53 34.37
N LYS A 3 -68.19 3.07 35.01
CA LYS A 3 -66.85 3.66 34.90
C LYS A 3 -66.14 3.09 33.67
N GLY A 4 -65.90 3.94 32.68
CA GLY A 4 -65.06 3.59 31.50
C GLY A 4 -63.61 3.77 31.84
N THR A 5 -62.81 2.71 31.65
CA THR A 5 -61.33 2.70 31.77
C THR A 5 -60.76 3.13 30.42
N LEU A 6 -60.02 4.23 30.43
CA LEU A 6 -59.28 4.75 29.27
C LEU A 6 -57.93 3.98 29.17
N VAL A 7 -57.75 3.19 28.14
CA VAL A 7 -56.44 2.53 27.82
C VAL A 7 -55.65 3.48 26.92
N LEU A 8 -54.57 4.05 27.46
CA LEU A 8 -53.54 4.76 26.64
C LEU A 8 -52.69 3.73 25.90
N LEU A 9 -52.81 3.66 24.60
CA LEU A 9 -51.89 2.99 23.72
C LEU A 9 -50.66 3.93 23.50
N ILE A 10 -49.54 3.60 24.15
CA ILE A 10 -48.24 4.20 23.88
C ILE A 10 -47.67 3.44 22.68
N SER A 11 -47.77 4.03 21.46
CA SER A 11 -47.05 3.55 20.30
C SER A 11 -45.58 3.98 20.40
N GLY A 12 -44.74 3.07 20.91
CA GLY A 12 -43.30 3.20 20.81
C GLY A 12 -42.86 3.08 19.34
N LEU A 13 -42.38 4.17 18.77
CA LEU A 13 -41.61 4.10 17.52
C LEU A 13 -40.31 3.35 17.84
N ILE A 14 -40.25 2.12 17.38
CA ILE A 14 -38.98 1.39 17.25
C ILE A 14 -38.29 1.98 16.03
N THR A 15 -37.33 2.86 16.24
CA THR A 15 -36.37 3.24 15.20
C THR A 15 -35.49 2.03 14.95
N ILE A 16 -35.78 1.28 13.89
CA ILE A 16 -34.85 0.30 13.33
C ILE A 16 -33.68 1.13 12.79
N PRO A 17 -32.43 0.87 13.22
CA PRO A 17 -31.28 1.49 12.59
C PRO A 17 -31.29 1.05 11.12
N THR A 18 -31.43 2.01 10.20
CA THR A 18 -31.15 1.78 8.80
C THR A 18 -29.70 1.35 8.70
N ALA A 19 -29.48 0.06 8.43
CA ALA A 19 -28.16 -0.40 8.00
C ALA A 19 -27.75 0.49 6.83
N ALA A 20 -26.63 1.17 6.95
CA ALA A 20 -26.06 1.94 5.87
C ALA A 20 -25.86 0.95 4.70
N MET A 21 -26.56 1.16 3.60
CA MET A 21 -26.35 0.37 2.39
C MET A 21 -24.96 0.72 1.88
N ALA A 22 -24.09 -0.29 1.74
CA ALA A 22 -22.77 -0.12 1.14
C ALA A 22 -22.92 0.60 -0.21
N MET A 23 -22.07 1.60 -0.45
CA MET A 23 -22.07 2.35 -1.69
C MET A 23 -21.62 1.44 -2.83
N THR A 24 -22.49 1.21 -3.82
CA THR A 24 -22.16 0.40 -5.00
C THR A 24 -21.89 1.34 -6.19
N PRO A 25 -20.66 1.36 -6.73
CA PRO A 25 -20.34 2.16 -7.91
C PRO A 25 -21.22 1.78 -9.11
N ASN A 26 -21.58 2.79 -9.92
CA ASN A 26 -22.25 2.51 -11.18
C ASN A 26 -21.30 1.74 -12.11
N THR A 27 -21.73 0.58 -12.60
CA THR A 27 -20.91 -0.31 -13.45
C THR A 27 -20.57 0.30 -14.81
N ASP A 28 -21.27 1.36 -15.23
CA ASP A 28 -21.04 2.05 -16.50
C ASP A 28 -19.91 3.08 -16.41
N LEU A 29 -19.41 3.38 -15.20
CA LEU A 29 -18.33 4.34 -14.98
C LEU A 29 -17.10 3.66 -14.37
N ASN A 30 -15.93 3.99 -14.93
CA ASN A 30 -14.63 3.49 -14.47
C ASN A 30 -13.82 4.62 -13.80
N LEU A 31 -14.43 5.32 -12.85
CA LEU A 31 -13.78 6.40 -12.10
C LEU A 31 -12.97 5.84 -10.92
N MET A 32 -11.76 6.37 -10.70
CA MET A 32 -10.92 5.99 -9.57
C MET A 32 -9.92 7.12 -9.22
N PRO A 33 -10.00 7.72 -8.02
CA PRO A 33 -10.97 7.47 -6.94
C PRO A 33 -12.41 7.74 -7.37
N TYR A 34 -13.34 6.93 -6.84
CA TYR A 34 -14.77 7.08 -7.14
C TYR A 34 -15.35 8.29 -6.38
N PRO A 35 -16.06 9.23 -7.04
CA PRO A 35 -16.57 10.41 -6.40
C PRO A 35 -17.62 10.13 -5.31
N GLN A 36 -17.78 11.07 -4.35
CA GLN A 36 -18.73 10.95 -3.25
C GLN A 36 -20.20 10.81 -3.75
N ASN A 37 -20.58 11.58 -4.74
CA ASN A 37 -21.92 11.53 -5.33
C ASN A 37 -21.86 11.55 -6.85
N VAL A 38 -22.51 10.58 -7.49
CA VAL A 38 -22.56 10.44 -8.94
C VAL A 38 -23.97 10.10 -9.38
N GLU A 39 -24.53 10.90 -10.28
CA GLU A 39 -25.83 10.66 -10.93
C GLU A 39 -25.65 10.58 -12.44
N LEU A 40 -26.06 9.47 -13.07
CA LEU A 40 -26.06 9.35 -14.52
C LEU A 40 -27.30 10.05 -15.12
N GLY A 41 -27.05 10.88 -16.14
CA GLY A 41 -28.10 11.50 -16.97
C GLY A 41 -28.38 10.70 -18.25
N GLN A 42 -29.23 11.27 -19.09
CA GLN A 42 -29.50 10.72 -20.41
C GLN A 42 -28.69 11.48 -21.49
N GLY A 43 -28.05 10.73 -22.38
CA GLY A 43 -27.28 11.26 -23.51
C GLY A 43 -25.78 11.36 -23.24
N LYS A 44 -25.09 12.04 -24.15
CA LYS A 44 -23.65 12.20 -24.15
C LYS A 44 -23.23 13.48 -24.85
N ILE A 45 -22.05 13.99 -24.56
CA ILE A 45 -21.43 15.13 -25.25
C ILE A 45 -20.28 14.61 -26.09
N SER A 46 -20.39 14.75 -27.41
CA SER A 46 -19.35 14.33 -28.33
C SER A 46 -18.11 15.23 -28.22
N LEU A 47 -16.94 14.61 -28.31
CA LEU A 47 -15.65 15.29 -28.36
C LEU A 47 -15.07 15.15 -29.77
N ASP A 48 -14.77 16.28 -30.38
CA ASP A 48 -14.15 16.34 -31.70
C ASP A 48 -13.13 17.51 -31.81
N LYS A 49 -12.64 17.79 -32.97
CA LYS A 49 -11.68 18.89 -33.22
C LYS A 49 -12.17 20.29 -32.85
N SER A 50 -13.47 20.47 -32.60
CA SER A 50 -14.06 21.75 -32.18
C SER A 50 -14.12 21.90 -30.65
N PHE A 51 -13.64 20.92 -29.90
CA PHE A 51 -13.57 21.00 -28.43
C PHE A 51 -12.87 22.27 -27.98
N SER A 52 -13.49 22.99 -27.07
CA SER A 52 -13.00 24.27 -26.58
C SER A 52 -13.25 24.47 -25.10
N ILE A 53 -12.41 25.26 -24.46
CA ILE A 53 -12.42 25.53 -23.02
C ILE A 53 -12.62 27.02 -22.77
N TYR A 54 -13.46 27.37 -21.82
CA TYR A 54 -13.61 28.71 -21.28
C TYR A 54 -13.33 28.71 -19.77
N ILE A 55 -12.48 29.65 -19.32
CA ILE A 55 -12.19 29.84 -17.90
C ILE A 55 -13.04 30.99 -17.39
N LYS A 56 -13.81 30.75 -16.34
CA LYS A 56 -14.66 31.73 -15.68
C LYS A 56 -14.15 31.97 -14.25
N GLY A 57 -14.08 33.24 -13.85
CA GLY A 57 -13.65 33.64 -12.52
C GLY A 57 -12.13 33.72 -12.39
N TYR A 58 -11.55 33.00 -11.44
CA TYR A 58 -10.11 33.07 -11.17
C TYR A 58 -9.27 32.32 -12.22
N ASP A 59 -8.29 33.00 -12.76
CA ASP A 59 -7.29 32.45 -13.66
C ASP A 59 -5.86 32.82 -13.19
N SER A 60 -4.90 31.95 -13.47
CA SER A 60 -3.49 32.13 -13.09
C SER A 60 -2.58 31.23 -13.93
N PRO A 61 -1.24 31.47 -13.95
CA PRO A 61 -0.30 30.58 -14.60
C PRO A 61 -0.43 29.11 -14.17
N ARG A 62 -0.79 28.85 -12.90
CA ARG A 62 -1.04 27.49 -12.38
C ARG A 62 -2.30 26.86 -12.98
N VAL A 63 -3.38 27.62 -13.14
CA VAL A 63 -4.61 27.15 -13.80
C VAL A 63 -4.31 26.83 -15.26
N GLN A 64 -3.62 27.73 -15.96
CA GLN A 64 -3.20 27.54 -17.36
C GLN A 64 -2.30 26.32 -17.53
N PHE A 65 -1.37 26.07 -16.59
CA PHE A 65 -0.53 24.88 -16.57
C PHE A 65 -1.37 23.58 -16.55
N ASN A 66 -2.34 23.49 -15.64
CA ASN A 66 -3.21 22.32 -15.53
C ASN A 66 -4.12 22.13 -16.75
N ILE A 67 -4.62 23.21 -17.34
CA ILE A 67 -5.42 23.14 -18.57
C ILE A 67 -4.57 22.61 -19.73
N LYS A 68 -3.37 23.16 -19.91
CA LYS A 68 -2.44 22.70 -20.95
C LYS A 68 -2.13 21.20 -20.78
N ARG A 69 -1.82 20.78 -19.54
CA ARG A 69 -1.58 19.38 -19.18
C ARG A 69 -2.81 18.51 -19.52
N THR A 70 -4.01 18.96 -19.18
CA THR A 70 -5.26 18.27 -19.52
C THR A 70 -5.44 18.11 -21.02
N MET A 71 -5.17 19.16 -21.81
CA MET A 71 -5.27 19.10 -23.27
C MET A 71 -4.25 18.15 -23.91
N GLU A 72 -3.02 18.14 -23.41
CA GLU A 72 -1.97 17.19 -23.86
C GLU A 72 -2.39 15.74 -23.56
N ARG A 73 -2.96 15.48 -22.38
CA ARG A 73 -3.45 14.16 -22.00
C ARG A 73 -4.69 13.75 -22.79
N LEU A 74 -5.63 14.66 -23.01
CA LEU A 74 -6.82 14.41 -23.84
C LEU A 74 -6.40 14.08 -25.29
N TYR A 75 -5.38 14.77 -25.84
CA TYR A 75 -4.82 14.42 -27.13
C TYR A 75 -4.23 13.02 -27.16
N ARG A 76 -3.46 12.63 -26.12
CA ARG A 76 -2.89 11.27 -26.03
C ARG A 76 -3.98 10.20 -25.96
N GLN A 77 -5.09 10.47 -25.24
CA GLN A 77 -6.22 9.54 -25.13
C GLN A 77 -7.02 9.39 -26.41
N THR A 78 -7.18 10.47 -27.18
CA THR A 78 -8.13 10.51 -28.30
C THR A 78 -7.48 10.59 -29.66
N GLY A 79 -6.23 11.08 -29.75
CA GLY A 79 -5.58 11.44 -31.02
C GLY A 79 -6.22 12.62 -31.74
N LEU A 80 -7.19 13.32 -31.14
CA LEU A 80 -7.90 14.43 -31.76
C LEU A 80 -7.05 15.71 -31.76
N PRO A 81 -6.71 16.31 -32.92
CA PRO A 81 -5.89 17.53 -32.96
C PRO A 81 -6.76 18.75 -32.59
N MET A 82 -6.70 19.16 -31.35
CA MET A 82 -7.43 20.31 -30.80
C MET A 82 -6.53 21.54 -30.81
N LEU A 83 -6.45 22.24 -31.93
CA LEU A 83 -5.48 23.33 -32.15
C LEU A 83 -5.90 24.68 -31.54
N ASN A 84 -7.21 24.97 -31.50
CA ASN A 84 -7.77 26.24 -31.04
C ASN A 84 -8.77 25.97 -29.91
N TRP A 85 -8.28 25.50 -28.81
CA TRP A 85 -9.12 25.05 -27.69
C TRP A 85 -9.57 26.19 -26.74
N HIS A 86 -9.17 27.44 -26.96
CA HIS A 86 -9.69 28.58 -26.21
C HIS A 86 -11.02 29.09 -26.80
N ALA A 87 -12.08 29.08 -26.00
CA ALA A 87 -13.34 29.68 -26.38
C ALA A 87 -13.39 31.16 -26.01
N GLU A 88 -14.02 31.99 -26.86
CA GLU A 88 -14.15 33.43 -26.61
C GLU A 88 -15.23 33.76 -25.57
N SER A 89 -16.20 32.86 -25.38
CA SER A 89 -17.28 33.03 -24.40
C SER A 89 -17.72 31.70 -23.78
N GLU A 90 -18.36 31.77 -22.61
CA GLU A 90 -18.89 30.63 -21.89
C GLU A 90 -19.84 29.78 -22.77
N LYS A 91 -20.74 30.42 -23.55
CA LYS A 91 -21.75 29.76 -24.38
C LYS A 91 -21.15 28.99 -25.57
N ASP A 92 -19.94 29.36 -25.99
CA ASP A 92 -19.29 28.76 -27.15
C ASP A 92 -18.32 27.64 -26.75
N ALA A 93 -18.11 27.42 -25.44
CA ALA A 93 -17.21 26.43 -24.89
C ALA A 93 -17.87 25.06 -24.75
N THR A 94 -17.13 24.00 -25.07
CA THR A 94 -17.52 22.61 -24.74
C THR A 94 -17.28 22.32 -23.26
N LEU A 95 -16.15 22.81 -22.71
CA LEU A 95 -15.81 22.69 -21.29
C LEU A 95 -15.68 24.09 -20.66
N VAL A 96 -16.45 24.35 -19.60
CA VAL A 96 -16.35 25.54 -18.77
C VAL A 96 -15.72 25.19 -17.44
N ILE A 97 -14.67 25.94 -17.06
CA ILE A 97 -14.01 25.81 -15.76
C ILE A 97 -14.31 27.09 -14.96
N ASP A 98 -15.20 26.98 -13.97
CA ASP A 98 -15.68 28.08 -13.15
C ASP A 98 -15.02 28.02 -11.76
N ILE A 99 -13.98 28.84 -11.56
CA ILE A 99 -13.21 28.93 -10.30
C ILE A 99 -13.60 30.25 -9.62
N ARG A 100 -14.25 30.16 -8.46
CA ARG A 100 -14.81 31.33 -7.80
C ARG A 100 -13.77 32.27 -7.21
N ASN A 101 -12.74 31.70 -6.56
CA ASN A 101 -11.78 32.48 -5.76
C ASN A 101 -10.34 32.01 -5.98
N ALA A 102 -9.40 32.95 -5.78
CA ALA A 102 -7.98 32.64 -5.69
C ALA A 102 -7.67 31.72 -4.49
N PRO A 103 -6.55 30.96 -4.50
CA PRO A 103 -6.11 30.21 -3.31
C PRO A 103 -5.83 31.20 -2.16
N LYS A 104 -5.96 30.73 -0.92
CA LYS A 104 -5.70 31.55 0.27
C LYS A 104 -4.21 31.85 0.44
N SER A 105 -3.34 30.98 -0.02
CA SER A 105 -1.88 31.11 0.04
C SER A 105 -1.24 30.55 -1.25
N GLU A 106 0.02 30.90 -1.48
CA GLU A 106 0.81 30.36 -2.59
C GLU A 106 1.06 28.85 -2.46
N VAL A 107 1.23 28.37 -1.23
CA VAL A 107 1.38 26.95 -0.91
C VAL A 107 0.03 26.42 -0.45
N GLN A 108 -0.38 25.27 -0.94
CA GLN A 108 -1.54 24.55 -0.44
C GLN A 108 -1.30 24.17 1.02
N ASP A 109 -2.30 24.34 1.87
CA ASP A 109 -2.29 23.91 3.26
C ASP A 109 -3.28 22.74 3.46
N ILE A 110 -3.21 22.13 4.64
CA ILE A 110 -4.05 20.97 4.97
C ILE A 110 -5.56 21.28 5.00
N ASN A 111 -5.94 22.55 5.10
CA ASN A 111 -7.33 23.02 5.12
C ASN A 111 -7.77 23.62 3.78
N SER A 112 -6.99 23.45 2.74
CA SER A 112 -7.32 23.94 1.41
C SER A 112 -8.56 23.23 0.88
N ASP A 113 -9.51 23.98 0.33
CA ASP A 113 -10.73 23.45 -0.28
C ASP A 113 -10.39 22.80 -1.62
N GLU A 114 -10.62 21.49 -1.69
CA GLU A 114 -10.38 20.63 -2.84
C GLU A 114 -11.68 20.13 -3.49
N SER A 115 -12.85 20.60 -3.01
CA SER A 115 -14.16 20.20 -3.52
C SER A 115 -14.45 20.72 -4.91
N TYR A 116 -15.25 19.97 -5.69
CA TYR A 116 -15.73 20.38 -7.00
C TYR A 116 -17.09 19.78 -7.36
N GLN A 117 -17.71 20.38 -8.36
CA GLN A 117 -18.88 19.87 -9.04
C GLN A 117 -18.56 19.71 -10.53
N LEU A 118 -18.99 18.60 -11.14
CA LEU A 118 -18.88 18.38 -12.58
C LEU A 118 -20.25 18.02 -13.13
N GLU A 119 -20.75 18.79 -14.08
CA GLU A 119 -21.98 18.54 -14.81
C GLU A 119 -21.69 18.38 -16.31
N SER A 120 -22.21 17.32 -16.90
CA SER A 120 -22.16 17.07 -18.34
C SER A 120 -23.59 16.95 -18.88
N ARG A 121 -24.13 18.04 -19.42
CA ARG A 121 -25.49 18.10 -19.96
C ARG A 121 -25.70 19.24 -20.96
N ASN A 122 -26.73 19.14 -21.77
CA ASN A 122 -27.14 20.20 -22.71
C ASN A 122 -26.01 20.66 -23.68
N GLY A 123 -25.12 19.72 -24.07
CA GLY A 123 -24.02 20.00 -24.98
C GLY A 123 -22.81 20.68 -24.34
N GLN A 124 -22.75 20.83 -23.03
CA GLN A 124 -21.68 21.48 -22.31
C GLN A 124 -21.25 20.71 -21.07
N ILE A 125 -19.95 20.70 -20.79
CA ILE A 125 -19.35 20.16 -19.54
C ILE A 125 -18.96 21.35 -18.69
N ILE A 126 -19.34 21.36 -17.42
CA ILE A 126 -19.05 22.47 -16.49
C ILE A 126 -18.39 21.90 -15.24
N ILE A 127 -17.16 22.36 -14.94
CA ILE A 127 -16.48 22.10 -13.66
C ILE A 127 -16.57 23.38 -12.82
N ARG A 128 -17.13 23.28 -11.62
CA ARG A 128 -17.21 24.38 -10.66
C ARG A 128 -16.44 24.05 -9.40
N SER A 129 -15.67 25.00 -8.91
CA SER A 129 -14.94 24.85 -7.65
C SER A 129 -14.84 26.19 -6.92
N GLU A 130 -14.72 26.14 -5.62
CA GLU A 130 -14.47 27.31 -4.79
C GLU A 130 -13.03 27.82 -4.93
N ARG A 131 -12.08 26.89 -5.10
CA ARG A 131 -10.62 27.11 -5.21
C ARG A 131 -10.04 26.35 -6.41
N PRO A 132 -8.83 26.74 -6.90
CA PRO A 132 -8.20 26.07 -8.06
C PRO A 132 -8.01 24.56 -7.88
N TYR A 133 -7.72 24.07 -6.66
CA TYR A 133 -7.44 22.66 -6.39
C TYR A 133 -8.63 21.78 -6.73
N GLY A 134 -9.86 22.17 -6.39
CA GLY A 134 -11.06 21.44 -6.79
C GLY A 134 -11.22 21.38 -8.31
N ALA A 135 -10.89 22.46 -9.03
CA ALA A 135 -10.91 22.42 -10.50
C ALA A 135 -9.88 21.45 -11.08
N PHE A 136 -8.69 21.33 -10.47
CA PHE A 136 -7.67 20.37 -10.90
C PHE A 136 -8.18 18.93 -10.76
N HIS A 137 -8.81 18.61 -9.63
CA HIS A 137 -9.43 17.29 -9.42
C HIS A 137 -10.62 17.03 -10.37
N GLY A 138 -11.41 18.08 -10.65
CA GLY A 138 -12.48 18.00 -11.64
C GLY A 138 -11.97 17.72 -13.05
N LEU A 139 -10.82 18.27 -13.45
CA LEU A 139 -10.14 17.99 -14.72
C LEU A 139 -9.65 16.54 -14.80
N GLU A 140 -9.12 15.98 -13.70
CA GLU A 140 -8.75 14.56 -13.66
C GLU A 140 -9.97 13.65 -13.83
N THR A 141 -11.09 13.98 -13.18
CA THR A 141 -12.35 13.24 -13.34
C THR A 141 -12.91 13.38 -14.76
N PHE A 142 -12.82 14.57 -15.36
CA PHE A 142 -13.19 14.77 -16.76
C PHE A 142 -12.41 13.84 -17.70
N LEU A 143 -11.09 13.73 -17.55
CA LEU A 143 -10.25 12.85 -18.37
C LEU A 143 -10.64 11.38 -18.22
N GLN A 144 -11.00 10.94 -17.02
CA GLN A 144 -11.46 9.56 -16.76
C GLN A 144 -12.88 9.28 -17.32
N LEU A 145 -13.71 10.32 -17.52
CA LEU A 145 -15.04 10.20 -18.12
C LEU A 145 -14.99 10.11 -19.65
N VAL A 146 -13.87 10.48 -20.27
CA VAL A 146 -13.71 10.40 -21.73
C VAL A 146 -13.71 8.94 -22.16
N THR A 147 -14.65 8.57 -23.00
CA THR A 147 -14.82 7.23 -23.55
C THR A 147 -15.17 7.28 -25.04
N THR A 148 -15.39 6.12 -25.66
CA THR A 148 -15.62 6.04 -27.10
C THR A 148 -16.67 4.97 -27.44
N ASP A 149 -17.36 5.19 -28.53
CA ASP A 149 -18.19 4.19 -29.22
C ASP A 149 -17.97 4.29 -30.75
N ALA A 150 -18.78 3.59 -31.53
CA ALA A 150 -18.67 3.60 -32.99
C ALA A 150 -18.90 5.01 -33.63
N ALA A 151 -19.48 5.95 -32.90
CA ALA A 151 -19.70 7.33 -33.36
C ALA A 151 -18.55 8.28 -33.01
N GLY A 152 -17.61 7.88 -32.16
CA GLY A 152 -16.44 8.66 -31.77
C GLY A 152 -16.30 8.82 -30.25
N TYR A 153 -15.46 9.78 -29.85
CA TYR A 153 -15.20 10.07 -28.42
C TYR A 153 -16.33 10.93 -27.83
N PHE A 154 -16.62 10.69 -26.56
CA PHE A 154 -17.64 11.42 -25.85
C PHE A 154 -17.44 11.40 -24.32
N VAL A 155 -18.16 12.27 -23.63
CA VAL A 155 -18.37 12.24 -22.18
C VAL A 155 -19.85 11.90 -21.93
N PRO A 156 -20.18 10.91 -21.10
CA PRO A 156 -21.57 10.60 -20.75
C PRO A 156 -22.22 11.76 -20.00
N ALA A 157 -23.55 11.87 -20.09
CA ALA A 157 -24.27 12.82 -19.27
C ALA A 157 -24.22 12.39 -17.81
N VAL A 158 -23.66 13.24 -16.94
CA VAL A 158 -23.40 12.94 -15.53
C VAL A 158 -23.47 14.21 -14.68
N SER A 159 -23.88 14.06 -13.42
CA SER A 159 -23.72 15.06 -12.36
C SER A 159 -22.90 14.47 -11.23
N ILE A 160 -21.81 15.14 -10.88
CA ILE A 160 -20.88 14.73 -9.84
C ILE A 160 -20.73 15.84 -8.82
N GLN A 161 -20.78 15.49 -7.53
CA GLN A 161 -20.38 16.33 -6.41
C GLN A 161 -19.34 15.56 -5.63
N ASP A 162 -18.16 16.14 -5.45
CA ASP A 162 -17.01 15.40 -4.95
C ASP A 162 -16.09 16.25 -4.06
N GLU A 163 -15.55 15.61 -3.05
CA GLU A 163 -14.59 16.18 -2.11
C GLU A 163 -13.78 15.06 -1.44
N PRO A 164 -12.55 15.32 -0.99
CA PRO A 164 -11.76 14.30 -0.31
C PRO A 164 -12.31 13.98 1.09
N ARG A 165 -12.27 12.71 1.46
CA ARG A 165 -12.57 12.25 2.82
C ARG A 165 -11.47 12.68 3.81
N PHE A 166 -10.20 12.64 3.39
CA PHE A 166 -9.05 13.01 4.20
C PHE A 166 -8.24 14.13 3.55
N PRO A 167 -7.75 15.10 4.35
CA PRO A 167 -6.92 16.19 3.84
C PRO A 167 -5.46 15.77 3.55
N TRP A 168 -4.99 14.64 4.08
CA TRP A 168 -3.65 14.08 3.81
C TRP A 168 -3.76 12.80 3.00
N ARG A 169 -3.23 12.83 1.78
CA ARG A 169 -3.20 11.71 0.85
C ARG A 169 -1.82 11.65 0.24
N GLY A 170 -0.89 11.03 0.99
CA GLY A 170 0.54 11.11 0.75
C GLY A 170 1.12 9.92 0.01
N VAL A 171 2.30 10.16 -0.57
CA VAL A 171 3.22 9.11 -1.04
C VAL A 171 4.62 9.47 -0.60
N SER A 172 5.25 8.60 0.20
CA SER A 172 6.65 8.71 0.63
C SER A 172 7.55 7.93 -0.33
N TYR A 173 8.58 8.62 -0.85
CA TYR A 173 9.59 8.06 -1.75
C TYR A 173 10.94 8.01 -1.08
N ASP A 174 11.45 6.79 -0.92
CA ASP A 174 12.84 6.58 -0.52
C ASP A 174 13.76 6.70 -1.74
N THR A 175 14.51 7.77 -1.78
CA THR A 175 15.54 8.03 -2.79
C THR A 175 16.96 7.90 -2.23
N SER A 176 17.09 7.50 -0.95
CA SER A 176 18.36 7.30 -0.27
C SER A 176 18.95 5.92 -0.54
N ARG A 177 18.16 4.83 -0.37
CA ARG A 177 18.63 3.46 -0.61
C ARG A 177 19.06 3.27 -2.07
N HIS A 178 18.22 3.65 -3.01
CA HIS A 178 18.58 3.81 -4.42
C HIS A 178 18.21 5.21 -4.92
N PHE A 179 19.06 5.76 -5.78
CA PHE A 179 18.76 7.05 -6.41
C PHE A 179 17.63 6.90 -7.43
N ILE A 180 16.73 7.87 -7.46
CA ILE A 180 15.63 7.94 -8.43
C ILE A 180 15.83 9.17 -9.30
N GLU A 181 15.91 9.00 -10.61
CA GLU A 181 16.13 10.07 -11.55
C GLU A 181 14.96 11.08 -11.56
N LEU A 182 15.31 12.32 -11.84
CA LEU A 182 14.39 13.45 -11.76
C LEU A 182 13.15 13.30 -12.67
N ASP A 183 13.32 12.77 -13.88
CA ASP A 183 12.22 12.55 -14.80
C ASP A 183 11.21 11.48 -14.31
N VAL A 184 11.70 10.49 -13.55
CA VAL A 184 10.84 9.51 -12.87
C VAL A 184 10.02 10.21 -11.79
N ILE A 185 10.65 11.02 -10.94
CA ILE A 185 9.96 11.78 -9.88
C ILE A 185 8.86 12.67 -10.49
N LEU A 186 9.14 13.41 -11.56
CA LEU A 186 8.16 14.28 -12.22
C LEU A 186 6.97 13.48 -12.76
N ARG A 187 7.24 12.32 -13.37
CA ARG A 187 6.18 11.41 -13.86
C ARG A 187 5.33 10.85 -12.73
N GLN A 188 5.95 10.55 -11.58
CA GLN A 188 5.19 10.13 -10.38
C GLN A 188 4.30 11.26 -9.85
N LEU A 189 4.76 12.51 -9.85
CA LEU A 189 3.92 13.65 -9.46
C LEU A 189 2.70 13.81 -10.39
N ASP A 190 2.86 13.60 -11.69
CA ASP A 190 1.73 13.57 -12.62
C ASP A 190 0.74 12.43 -12.31
N ALA A 191 1.26 11.26 -11.98
CA ALA A 191 0.44 10.11 -11.62
C ALA A 191 -0.29 10.31 -10.27
N MET A 192 0.40 10.87 -9.27
CA MET A 192 -0.19 11.28 -7.99
C MET A 192 -1.34 12.27 -8.20
N ALA A 193 -1.14 13.31 -9.02
CA ALA A 193 -2.20 14.27 -9.35
C ALA A 193 -3.41 13.57 -9.99
N SER A 194 -3.19 12.60 -10.89
CA SER A 194 -4.27 11.86 -11.55
C SER A 194 -5.08 11.00 -10.57
N ALA A 195 -4.45 10.51 -9.51
CA ALA A 195 -5.06 9.77 -8.40
C ALA A 195 -5.57 10.69 -7.27
N LYS A 196 -5.55 12.02 -7.46
CA LYS A 196 -5.94 13.03 -6.46
C LYS A 196 -5.14 12.95 -5.14
N MET A 197 -3.89 12.44 -5.18
CA MET A 197 -2.94 12.49 -4.07
C MET A 197 -2.35 13.89 -3.97
N ASN A 198 -2.09 14.38 -2.74
CA ASN A 198 -1.73 15.79 -2.53
C ASN A 198 -0.48 16.02 -1.66
N VAL A 199 0.23 14.97 -1.25
CA VAL A 199 1.47 15.07 -0.48
C VAL A 199 2.54 14.17 -1.07
N PHE A 200 3.67 14.76 -1.46
CA PHE A 200 4.89 14.06 -1.81
C PHE A 200 5.87 14.17 -0.64
N HIS A 201 6.06 13.09 0.09
CA HIS A 201 7.02 12.96 1.16
C HIS A 201 8.33 12.45 0.57
N TRP A 202 9.39 13.28 0.63
CA TRP A 202 10.66 12.99 -0.04
C TRP A 202 11.72 12.58 0.97
N HIS A 203 11.96 11.25 1.05
CA HIS A 203 12.96 10.65 1.90
C HIS A 203 14.32 10.63 1.20
N MET A 204 15.19 11.59 1.55
CA MET A 204 16.49 11.82 0.90
C MET A 204 17.68 11.54 1.82
N TRP A 205 17.45 11.03 3.01
CA TRP A 205 18.47 10.94 4.08
C TRP A 205 18.30 9.65 4.85
N ASP A 206 19.28 8.73 4.68
CA ASP A 206 19.28 7.43 5.35
C ASP A 206 20.72 6.88 5.48
N ASP A 207 20.85 5.66 5.98
CA ASP A 207 22.12 4.95 6.22
C ASP A 207 23.02 4.88 4.98
N GLN A 208 22.46 4.75 3.78
CA GLN A 208 23.21 4.50 2.56
C GLN A 208 23.66 5.78 1.86
N ALA A 209 22.87 6.83 1.94
CA ALA A 209 23.20 8.09 1.28
C ALA A 209 22.41 9.29 1.84
N ILE A 210 23.00 10.45 1.71
CA ILE A 210 22.34 11.75 1.87
C ILE A 210 22.32 12.40 0.49
N ARG A 211 21.12 12.48 -0.12
CA ARG A 211 20.91 12.87 -1.52
C ARG A 211 20.59 14.34 -1.72
N ILE A 212 20.72 15.16 -0.70
CA ILE A 212 20.42 16.59 -0.76
C ILE A 212 21.72 17.40 -0.75
N GLN A 213 21.89 18.30 -1.73
CA GLN A 213 23.01 19.24 -1.77
C GLN A 213 22.89 20.25 -0.63
N LEU A 214 23.95 20.35 0.19
CA LEU A 214 24.10 21.31 1.28
C LEU A 214 25.35 22.15 1.06
N ASP A 215 25.29 23.45 1.38
CA ASP A 215 26.44 24.35 1.28
C ASP A 215 27.39 24.17 2.45
N ASN A 216 26.83 23.95 3.65
CA ASN A 216 27.55 23.57 4.84
C ASN A 216 27.52 22.04 5.00
N TYR A 217 28.44 21.48 5.79
CA TYR A 217 28.50 20.04 6.03
C TYR A 217 28.54 19.20 4.73
N GLN A 218 29.30 19.65 3.75
CA GLN A 218 29.32 19.08 2.39
C GLN A 218 29.67 17.60 2.34
N LYS A 219 30.46 17.09 3.30
CA LYS A 219 30.76 15.67 3.37
C LYS A 219 29.51 14.78 3.49
N LEU A 220 28.42 15.29 4.08
CA LEU A 220 27.19 14.54 4.21
C LEU A 220 26.72 13.96 2.86
N TRP A 221 26.81 14.74 1.80
CA TRP A 221 26.37 14.29 0.47
C TRP A 221 27.55 13.97 -0.47
N GLN A 222 28.70 14.64 -0.34
CA GLN A 222 29.84 14.38 -1.23
C GLN A 222 30.46 13.02 -0.98
N ASP A 223 30.55 12.61 0.30
CA ASP A 223 31.21 11.35 0.68
C ASP A 223 30.22 10.15 0.69
N THR A 224 28.90 10.39 0.64
CA THR A 224 27.89 9.31 0.79
C THR A 224 27.00 9.09 -0.42
N ALA A 225 26.83 10.09 -1.30
CA ALA A 225 25.88 9.99 -2.42
C ALA A 225 26.47 9.36 -3.69
N ASP A 226 27.79 9.10 -3.76
CA ASP A 226 28.49 8.55 -4.93
C ASP A 226 28.31 9.36 -6.24
N GLY A 227 27.96 10.64 -6.13
CA GLY A 227 27.65 11.50 -7.25
C GLY A 227 26.17 11.57 -7.61
N ASP A 228 25.33 10.72 -7.04
CA ASP A 228 23.89 10.66 -7.24
C ASP A 228 23.16 11.43 -6.14
N TYR A 229 22.92 12.71 -6.36
CA TYR A 229 22.24 13.62 -5.43
C TYR A 229 21.42 14.65 -6.16
N TYR A 230 20.48 15.30 -5.48
CA TYR A 230 19.69 16.39 -6.02
C TYR A 230 20.32 17.73 -5.65
N THR A 231 20.57 18.55 -6.64
CA THR A 231 21.00 19.94 -6.45
C THR A 231 19.86 20.77 -5.86
N LYS A 232 20.19 21.86 -5.20
CA LYS A 232 19.17 22.81 -4.69
C LYS A 232 18.23 23.33 -5.78
N ASP A 233 18.75 23.49 -7.01
CA ASP A 233 17.92 23.97 -8.15
C ASP A 233 16.97 22.86 -8.65
N GLU A 234 17.39 21.62 -8.68
CA GLU A 234 16.52 20.48 -8.99
C GLU A 234 15.42 20.29 -7.94
N ILE A 235 15.75 20.41 -6.65
CA ILE A 235 14.78 20.36 -5.58
C ILE A 235 13.75 21.49 -5.73
N ARG A 236 14.19 22.73 -5.96
CA ARG A 236 13.27 23.86 -6.24
C ARG A 236 12.38 23.61 -7.45
N TYR A 237 12.94 23.00 -8.50
CA TYR A 237 12.19 22.66 -9.69
C TYR A 237 11.09 21.63 -9.40
N VAL A 238 11.40 20.55 -8.68
CA VAL A 238 10.43 19.52 -8.24
C VAL A 238 9.34 20.14 -7.37
N VAL A 239 9.73 20.92 -6.36
CA VAL A 239 8.79 21.59 -5.43
C VAL A 239 7.84 22.53 -6.19
N ASN A 240 8.35 23.29 -7.16
CA ASN A 240 7.52 24.17 -7.99
C ASN A 240 6.61 23.39 -8.94
N TYR A 241 7.09 22.28 -9.51
CA TYR A 241 6.31 21.40 -10.37
C TYR A 241 5.15 20.78 -9.58
N ALA A 242 5.43 20.18 -8.43
CA ALA A 242 4.43 19.62 -7.51
C ALA A 242 3.40 20.67 -7.10
N ARG A 243 3.84 21.88 -6.73
CA ARG A 243 2.96 23.00 -6.38
C ARG A 243 1.99 23.35 -7.52
N ASN A 244 2.43 23.30 -8.76
CA ASN A 244 1.56 23.55 -9.90
C ASN A 244 0.46 22.50 -10.04
N LEU A 245 0.73 21.27 -9.65
CA LEU A 245 -0.24 20.17 -9.62
C LEU A 245 -1.18 20.18 -8.39
N GLY A 246 -0.92 21.05 -7.39
CA GLY A 246 -1.63 21.00 -6.11
C GLY A 246 -1.08 19.95 -5.16
N ILE A 247 0.20 19.60 -5.28
CA ILE A 247 0.89 18.64 -4.42
C ILE A 247 1.87 19.39 -3.53
N ARG A 248 1.84 19.10 -2.24
CA ARG A 248 2.73 19.57 -1.19
C ARG A 248 3.97 18.70 -1.15
N VAL A 249 5.15 19.25 -0.90
CA VAL A 249 6.39 18.49 -0.80
C VAL A 249 6.98 18.62 0.59
N ILE A 250 7.21 17.50 1.26
CA ILE A 250 7.68 17.41 2.64
C ILE A 250 9.02 16.68 2.66
N PRO A 251 10.10 17.27 3.22
CA PRO A 251 11.38 16.59 3.35
C PRO A 251 11.40 15.68 4.57
N GLU A 252 12.18 14.58 4.49
CA GLU A 252 12.55 13.79 5.67
C GLU A 252 14.05 13.80 5.87
N ILE A 253 14.46 14.03 7.14
CA ILE A 253 15.84 13.90 7.63
C ILE A 253 15.81 12.98 8.84
N SER A 254 16.29 11.76 8.67
CA SER A 254 16.23 10.72 9.70
C SER A 254 17.19 10.98 10.85
N LEU A 255 16.68 10.93 12.08
CA LEU A 255 17.44 11.05 13.34
C LEU A 255 16.66 10.40 14.51
N PRO A 256 17.32 9.89 15.56
CA PRO A 256 18.77 9.75 15.71
C PRO A 256 19.36 8.50 15.04
N GLY A 257 18.50 7.57 14.60
CA GLY A 257 18.85 6.35 13.86
C GLY A 257 18.98 6.61 12.37
N HIS A 258 19.16 5.54 11.58
CA HIS A 258 19.39 5.65 10.13
C HIS A 258 20.50 6.66 9.82
N ALA A 259 21.58 6.59 10.60
CA ALA A 259 22.61 7.61 10.68
C ALA A 259 23.98 7.14 10.19
N SER A 260 24.08 5.99 9.51
CA SER A 260 25.39 5.45 9.08
C SER A 260 26.08 6.37 8.07
N ALA A 261 25.33 7.05 7.19
CA ALA A 261 25.89 8.06 6.29
C ALA A 261 26.47 9.26 7.07
N VAL A 262 25.74 9.74 8.10
CA VAL A 262 26.26 10.79 8.99
C VAL A 262 27.49 10.32 9.73
N ALA A 263 27.47 9.08 10.25
CA ALA A 263 28.61 8.47 10.95
C ALA A 263 29.84 8.34 10.06
N HIS A 264 29.66 7.99 8.78
CA HIS A 264 30.74 7.94 7.81
C HIS A 264 31.37 9.32 7.57
N ALA A 265 30.53 10.34 7.40
CA ALA A 265 30.96 11.70 7.07
C ALA A 265 31.51 12.48 8.30
N TYR A 266 30.88 12.32 9.48
CA TYR A 266 31.16 13.06 10.72
C TYR A 266 31.09 12.13 11.95
N PRO A 267 32.04 11.19 12.09
CA PRO A 267 32.02 10.19 13.17
C PRO A 267 32.02 10.80 14.58
N GLU A 268 32.51 12.04 14.75
CA GLU A 268 32.53 12.77 16.01
C GLU A 268 31.13 13.18 16.53
N LEU A 269 30.10 13.07 15.70
CA LEU A 269 28.70 13.35 16.10
C LEU A 269 27.99 12.11 16.65
N MET A 270 28.66 10.94 16.59
CA MET A 270 28.05 9.66 16.97
C MET A 270 28.32 9.31 18.43
N SER A 271 27.53 8.40 18.96
CA SER A 271 27.54 7.95 20.35
C SER A 271 28.59 6.91 20.65
N GLY A 272 29.33 6.41 19.67
CA GLY A 272 30.37 5.42 19.84
C GLY A 272 31.52 5.89 20.72
N MET A 273 32.23 4.97 21.38
CA MET A 273 33.36 5.27 22.28
C MET A 273 34.72 5.13 21.59
N GLY A 274 35.66 6.01 21.93
CA GLY A 274 37.03 6.00 21.41
C GLY A 274 37.13 6.67 20.03
N GLU A 275 38.25 6.39 19.32
CA GLU A 275 38.36 6.82 17.93
C GLU A 275 37.38 6.01 17.07
N GLN A 276 36.42 6.69 16.47
CA GLN A 276 35.39 6.07 15.65
C GLN A 276 35.72 6.23 14.17
N SER A 277 35.51 5.16 13.42
CA SER A 277 35.53 5.15 11.97
C SER A 277 34.43 4.23 11.50
N TYR A 278 33.50 4.78 10.76
CA TYR A 278 32.36 4.03 10.25
C TYR A 278 32.52 3.84 8.74
N PRO A 279 32.50 2.59 8.25
CA PRO A 279 32.48 2.34 6.81
C PRO A 279 31.21 2.87 6.17
N HIS A 280 31.28 3.24 4.89
CA HIS A 280 30.11 3.60 4.16
C HIS A 280 29.14 2.39 4.06
N GLN A 281 27.92 2.53 4.55
CA GLN A 281 26.93 1.46 4.58
C GLN A 281 26.33 1.23 3.19
N ARG A 282 26.22 -0.03 2.78
CA ARG A 282 25.65 -0.44 1.48
C ARG A 282 24.54 -1.47 1.60
N GLY A 283 24.47 -2.15 2.74
CA GLY A 283 23.45 -3.16 3.01
C GLY A 283 22.18 -2.57 3.62
N TRP A 284 21.20 -3.43 3.82
CA TRP A 284 19.88 -3.07 4.36
C TRP A 284 19.74 -3.57 5.80
N GLY A 285 19.17 -2.73 6.67
CA GLY A 285 18.93 -3.12 8.07
C GLY A 285 18.90 -1.95 9.03
N VAL A 286 18.87 -2.29 10.33
CA VAL A 286 18.97 -1.35 11.44
C VAL A 286 20.41 -1.43 11.98
N PHE A 287 21.15 -0.34 11.85
CA PHE A 287 22.58 -0.30 12.18
C PHE A 287 22.85 0.34 13.54
N GLU A 288 24.05 0.07 14.09
CA GLU A 288 24.45 0.60 15.40
C GLU A 288 24.70 2.11 15.47
N PRO A 289 25.28 2.77 14.44
CA PRO A 289 25.60 4.18 14.56
C PRO A 289 24.37 5.00 14.95
N LEU A 290 24.45 5.67 16.08
CA LEU A 290 23.39 6.50 16.64
C LEU A 290 23.95 7.86 17.02
N MET A 291 23.26 8.93 16.63
CA MET A 291 23.68 10.31 16.98
C MET A 291 23.77 10.51 18.49
N ASP A 292 24.69 11.36 18.95
CA ASP A 292 24.89 11.66 20.38
C ASP A 292 24.08 12.91 20.82
N PRO A 293 22.94 12.74 21.49
CA PRO A 293 22.11 13.87 21.95
C PRO A 293 22.78 14.71 23.04
N THR A 294 23.89 14.25 23.62
CA THR A 294 24.65 14.99 24.64
C THR A 294 25.73 15.88 24.02
N ASN A 295 25.99 15.74 22.72
CA ASN A 295 27.00 16.49 21.99
C ASN A 295 26.42 17.81 21.44
N PRO A 296 26.89 19.00 21.88
CA PRO A 296 26.40 20.28 21.39
C PRO A 296 26.68 20.51 19.89
N GLU A 297 27.72 19.88 19.33
CA GLU A 297 28.05 20.01 17.90
C GLU A 297 26.98 19.38 17.01
N LEU A 298 26.30 18.33 17.50
CA LEU A 298 25.14 17.75 16.81
C LEU A 298 24.07 18.80 16.53
N TYR A 299 23.70 19.60 17.54
CA TYR A 299 22.67 20.64 17.38
C TYR A 299 23.11 21.79 16.48
N LYS A 300 24.41 22.08 16.40
CA LYS A 300 24.93 23.06 15.43
C LYS A 300 24.81 22.56 14.01
N MET A 301 25.14 21.26 13.80
CA MET A 301 24.97 20.62 12.50
C MET A 301 23.49 20.62 12.10
N LEU A 302 22.59 20.15 12.97
CA LEU A 302 21.15 20.10 12.70
C LEU A 302 20.59 21.50 12.42
N ALA A 303 20.98 22.54 13.19
CA ALA A 303 20.53 23.89 12.95
C ALA A 303 20.93 24.40 11.55
N SER A 304 22.19 24.16 11.15
CA SER A 304 22.67 24.54 9.82
C SER A 304 21.95 23.79 8.69
N VAL A 305 21.74 22.49 8.86
CA VAL A 305 21.01 21.67 7.89
C VAL A 305 19.55 22.14 7.79
N PHE A 306 18.87 22.36 8.91
CA PHE A 306 17.49 22.84 8.89
C PHE A 306 17.36 24.21 8.25
N ASP A 307 18.31 25.15 8.50
CA ASP A 307 18.31 26.46 7.85
C ASP A 307 18.32 26.33 6.32
N GLU A 308 19.14 25.41 5.78
CA GLU A 308 19.25 25.21 4.34
C GLU A 308 18.03 24.47 3.75
N VAL A 309 17.53 23.46 4.45
CA VAL A 309 16.43 22.61 3.95
C VAL A 309 15.09 23.34 3.99
N VAL A 310 14.79 24.10 5.03
CA VAL A 310 13.50 24.80 5.14
C VAL A 310 13.31 25.86 4.04
N GLU A 311 14.40 26.42 3.49
CA GLU A 311 14.34 27.33 2.35
C GLU A 311 13.91 26.65 1.04
N LEU A 312 14.18 25.35 0.92
CA LEU A 312 13.86 24.56 -0.27
C LEU A 312 12.42 24.03 -0.23
N PHE A 313 11.90 23.78 0.98
CA PHE A 313 10.59 23.15 1.19
C PHE A 313 9.65 24.12 1.92
N PRO A 314 8.76 24.80 1.19
CA PRO A 314 7.89 25.83 1.75
C PRO A 314 6.73 25.30 2.60
N ASP A 315 6.46 23.97 2.58
CA ASP A 315 5.39 23.37 3.38
C ASP A 315 5.62 23.57 4.88
N GLU A 316 4.53 23.58 5.65
CA GLU A 316 4.60 23.75 7.10
C GLU A 316 5.09 22.49 7.84
N TYR A 317 5.04 21.30 7.23
CA TYR A 317 5.48 20.05 7.85
C TYR A 317 6.92 19.71 7.50
N PHE A 318 7.60 19.07 8.44
CA PHE A 318 8.97 18.59 8.30
C PHE A 318 9.10 17.27 9.04
N HIS A 319 9.49 16.21 8.33
CA HIS A 319 9.61 14.87 8.88
C HIS A 319 11.03 14.61 9.38
N ILE A 320 11.16 14.03 10.58
CA ILE A 320 12.45 13.78 11.24
C ILE A 320 12.83 12.30 11.31
N GLY A 321 12.07 11.41 10.68
CA GLY A 321 12.22 9.96 10.86
C GLY A 321 11.86 9.57 12.29
N GLY A 322 12.82 9.14 13.06
CA GLY A 322 12.67 8.78 14.48
C GLY A 322 12.51 7.31 14.74
N ASP A 323 12.37 6.52 13.67
CA ASP A 323 12.14 5.09 13.67
C ASP A 323 13.43 4.27 13.96
N GLU A 324 13.21 3.07 14.46
CA GLU A 324 14.18 1.98 14.61
C GLU A 324 15.54 2.35 15.26
N PRO A 325 15.63 3.26 16.27
CA PRO A 325 16.91 3.59 16.86
C PRO A 325 17.52 2.38 17.57
N ASN A 326 18.73 1.98 17.16
CA ASN A 326 19.49 0.94 17.86
C ASN A 326 20.21 1.54 19.08
N TYR A 327 19.58 1.46 20.23
CA TYR A 327 20.09 2.09 21.47
C TYR A 327 21.38 1.45 22.03
N GLN A 328 22.03 0.49 21.36
CA GLN A 328 23.17 -0.22 21.95
C GLN A 328 24.33 0.72 22.29
N GLN A 329 24.67 1.65 21.38
CA GLN A 329 25.73 2.63 21.64
C GLN A 329 25.39 3.58 22.81
N TRP A 330 24.13 3.94 22.99
CA TRP A 330 23.72 4.76 24.15
C TRP A 330 23.82 3.97 25.46
N LYS A 331 23.47 2.69 25.47
CA LYS A 331 23.58 1.79 26.64
C LYS A 331 25.04 1.58 27.07
N ASP A 332 25.93 1.43 26.11
CA ASP A 332 27.31 1.12 26.35
C ASP A 332 28.13 2.36 26.70
N ASN A 333 27.67 3.56 26.40
CA ASN A 333 28.40 4.80 26.62
C ASN A 333 28.15 5.36 28.05
N PRO A 334 29.15 5.29 28.98
CA PRO A 334 28.95 5.73 30.34
C PRO A 334 28.67 7.23 30.49
N LYS A 335 29.13 8.08 29.55
CA LYS A 335 28.79 9.51 29.55
C LYS A 335 27.30 9.73 29.27
N ILE A 336 26.76 9.02 28.30
CA ILE A 336 25.34 9.06 27.96
C ILE A 336 24.50 8.51 29.11
N GLN A 337 24.93 7.39 29.72
CA GLN A 337 24.22 6.80 30.86
C GLN A 337 24.24 7.74 32.08
N GLN A 338 25.34 8.47 32.28
CA GLN A 338 25.42 9.49 33.36
C GLN A 338 24.52 10.67 33.02
N PHE A 339 24.48 11.15 31.77
CA PHE A 339 23.60 12.22 31.33
C PHE A 339 22.10 11.86 31.52
N ILE A 340 21.70 10.65 31.19
CA ILE A 340 20.34 10.13 31.41
C ILE A 340 19.98 10.25 32.91
N LYS A 341 20.87 9.84 33.80
CA LYS A 341 20.65 9.89 35.25
C LYS A 341 20.58 11.35 35.77
N ASP A 342 21.55 12.18 35.33
CA ASP A 342 21.62 13.59 35.81
C ASP A 342 20.42 14.43 35.39
N ASN A 343 19.78 14.06 34.26
CA ASN A 343 18.59 14.73 33.74
C ASN A 343 17.27 14.02 34.09
N ASN A 344 17.32 12.94 34.90
CA ASN A 344 16.14 12.12 35.27
C ASN A 344 15.32 11.64 34.07
N LEU A 345 16.00 11.26 32.96
CA LEU A 345 15.36 10.74 31.75
C LEU A 345 14.94 9.27 31.94
N ASP A 346 13.84 8.88 31.27
CA ASP A 346 13.34 7.52 31.27
C ASP A 346 14.14 6.62 30.32
N GLY A 347 15.37 6.31 30.69
CA GLY A 347 16.27 5.50 29.88
C GLY A 347 16.57 6.10 28.51
N GLU A 348 16.83 5.22 27.56
CA GLU A 348 17.17 5.60 26.19
C GLU A 348 15.97 6.24 25.45
N ARG A 349 14.74 5.80 25.74
CA ARG A 349 13.53 6.44 25.20
C ARG A 349 13.37 7.87 25.69
N GLY A 350 13.65 8.12 26.97
CA GLY A 350 13.70 9.47 27.52
C GLY A 350 14.78 10.33 26.86
N LEU A 351 15.93 9.75 26.52
CA LEU A 351 16.98 10.47 25.81
C LEU A 351 16.58 10.79 24.36
N GLN A 352 15.88 9.89 23.66
CA GLN A 352 15.33 10.18 22.34
C GLN A 352 14.29 11.31 22.43
N SER A 353 13.39 11.26 23.43
CA SER A 353 12.43 12.33 23.66
C SER A 353 13.10 13.68 23.95
N TYR A 354 14.20 13.69 24.72
CA TYR A 354 15.01 14.89 24.95
C TYR A 354 15.57 15.47 23.63
N LEU A 355 16.10 14.63 22.75
CA LEU A 355 16.55 15.04 21.41
C LEU A 355 15.38 15.62 20.61
N ASN A 356 14.29 14.87 20.51
CA ASN A 356 13.10 15.24 19.73
C ASN A 356 12.51 16.56 20.21
N THR A 357 12.50 16.84 21.54
CA THR A 357 12.05 18.12 22.10
C THR A 357 12.92 19.28 21.61
N LYS A 358 14.24 19.09 21.53
CA LYS A 358 15.14 20.13 21.01
C LYS A 358 14.97 20.34 19.51
N VAL A 359 14.78 19.25 18.77
CA VAL A 359 14.53 19.32 17.32
C VAL A 359 13.20 19.99 17.03
N GLU A 360 12.16 19.66 17.78
CA GLU A 360 10.84 20.30 17.66
C GLU A 360 10.94 21.82 17.85
N GLN A 361 11.60 22.28 18.92
CA GLN A 361 11.84 23.69 19.16
C GLN A 361 12.65 24.38 18.05
N MET A 362 13.62 23.68 17.47
CA MET A 362 14.41 24.18 16.34
C MET A 362 13.54 24.32 15.06
N LEU A 363 12.64 23.38 14.81
CA LEU A 363 11.71 23.41 13.69
C LEU A 363 10.61 24.45 13.89
N GLU A 364 10.02 24.52 15.09
CA GLU A 364 9.03 25.54 15.45
C GLU A 364 9.58 26.96 15.26
N ALA A 365 10.84 27.22 15.70
CA ALA A 365 11.51 28.50 15.50
C ALA A 365 11.69 28.87 14.01
N ARG A 366 11.58 27.92 13.10
CA ARG A 366 11.62 28.08 11.63
C ARG A 366 10.22 28.01 10.98
N GLY A 367 9.17 28.02 11.81
CA GLY A 367 7.77 27.97 11.35
C GLY A 367 7.36 26.60 10.80
N LYS A 368 8.05 25.52 11.22
CA LYS A 368 7.75 24.14 10.80
C LYS A 368 7.09 23.35 11.92
N LYS A 369 6.19 22.45 11.54
CA LYS A 369 5.59 21.43 12.41
C LYS A 369 6.37 20.13 12.26
N MET A 370 6.82 19.58 13.38
CA MET A 370 7.53 18.32 13.39
C MET A 370 6.59 17.15 13.11
N THR A 371 6.98 16.27 12.21
CA THR A 371 6.35 14.97 11.93
C THR A 371 7.39 13.88 12.11
N GLY A 372 7.00 12.68 12.51
CA GLY A 372 7.90 11.52 12.55
C GLY A 372 7.14 10.23 12.78
N TRP A 373 7.86 9.10 12.67
CA TRP A 373 7.30 7.77 12.83
C TRP A 373 6.85 7.50 14.27
N ASP A 374 6.12 6.41 14.51
CA ASP A 374 5.54 6.05 15.82
C ASP A 374 6.51 6.21 17.00
N GLU A 375 7.80 5.96 16.81
CA GLU A 375 8.81 5.95 17.87
C GLU A 375 9.12 7.33 18.44
N ILE A 376 8.77 8.41 17.73
CA ILE A 376 8.92 9.76 18.30
C ILE A 376 7.88 10.04 19.40
N TRP A 377 6.78 9.28 19.45
CA TRP A 377 5.71 9.52 20.38
C TRP A 377 6.16 9.34 21.83
N HIS A 378 6.11 10.42 22.60
CA HIS A 378 6.42 10.46 24.00
C HIS A 378 5.60 11.56 24.70
N LYS A 379 5.13 11.29 25.92
CA LYS A 379 4.30 12.21 26.73
C LYS A 379 4.87 13.60 26.97
N ASP A 380 6.19 13.76 26.81
CA ASP A 380 6.89 15.04 27.05
C ASP A 380 6.89 15.93 25.78
N LEU A 381 6.44 15.41 24.64
CA LEU A 381 6.34 16.17 23.41
C LEU A 381 4.98 16.88 23.30
N PRO A 382 4.92 18.07 22.68
CA PRO A 382 3.67 18.81 22.53
C PRO A 382 2.75 18.09 21.51
N THR A 383 1.43 18.22 21.71
CA THR A 383 0.43 17.65 20.79
C THR A 383 0.35 18.38 19.45
N SER A 384 1.20 19.39 19.21
CA SER A 384 1.36 20.04 17.91
C SER A 384 2.12 19.20 16.87
N ILE A 385 2.86 18.18 17.31
CA ILE A 385 3.55 17.25 16.41
C ILE A 385 2.56 16.29 15.74
N VAL A 386 2.96 15.68 14.63
CA VAL A 386 2.16 14.71 13.90
C VAL A 386 2.86 13.35 13.95
N ILE A 387 2.14 12.32 14.33
CA ILE A 387 2.64 10.94 14.37
C ILE A 387 2.27 10.21 13.07
N GLN A 388 3.29 9.76 12.34
CA GLN A 388 3.09 8.88 11.20
C GLN A 388 3.20 7.42 11.66
N SER A 389 2.09 6.67 11.56
CA SER A 389 1.99 5.35 12.15
C SER A 389 2.21 4.25 11.13
N TRP A 390 3.23 3.42 11.36
CA TRP A 390 3.51 2.19 10.61
C TRP A 390 3.33 0.91 11.45
N GLN A 391 3.24 1.06 12.78
CA GLN A 391 3.18 -0.06 13.72
C GLN A 391 1.77 -0.61 13.95
N GLY A 392 0.78 -0.15 13.24
CA GLY A 392 -0.60 -0.64 13.29
C GLY A 392 -1.63 0.40 13.68
N HIS A 393 -2.88 0.07 13.44
CA HIS A 393 -4.03 0.91 13.80
C HIS A 393 -4.11 1.22 15.30
N ASP A 394 -3.57 0.35 16.15
CA ASP A 394 -3.50 0.59 17.60
C ASP A 394 -2.61 1.78 17.94
N SER A 395 -1.51 1.95 17.22
CA SER A 395 -0.59 3.04 17.49
C SER A 395 -1.22 4.39 17.16
N ILE A 396 -1.76 4.55 15.93
CA ILE A 396 -2.44 5.79 15.55
C ILE A 396 -3.68 6.05 16.40
N GLY A 397 -4.42 5.00 16.77
CA GLY A 397 -5.60 5.12 17.64
C GLY A 397 -5.25 5.62 19.04
N ARG A 398 -4.18 5.13 19.64
CA ARG A 398 -3.68 5.61 20.94
C ARG A 398 -3.17 7.05 20.86
N ALA A 399 -2.41 7.38 19.82
CA ALA A 399 -1.94 8.75 19.58
C ALA A 399 -3.11 9.73 19.50
N ALA A 400 -4.17 9.39 18.74
CA ALA A 400 -5.38 10.21 18.63
C ALA A 400 -6.11 10.37 19.98
N LYS A 401 -6.22 9.31 20.82
CA LYS A 401 -6.78 9.40 22.16
C LYS A 401 -6.01 10.35 23.08
N GLU A 402 -4.70 10.48 22.89
CA GLU A 402 -3.84 11.40 23.64
C GLU A 402 -3.82 12.82 23.01
N GLY A 403 -4.56 13.06 21.94
CA GLY A 403 -4.73 14.36 21.32
C GLY A 403 -3.73 14.70 20.21
N TYR A 404 -2.91 13.73 19.78
CA TYR A 404 -1.98 13.90 18.65
C TYR A 404 -2.69 13.72 17.32
N GLN A 405 -2.30 14.52 16.33
CA GLN A 405 -2.67 14.26 14.94
C GLN A 405 -1.88 13.07 14.40
N GLY A 406 -2.51 12.28 13.52
CA GLY A 406 -1.92 11.06 12.98
C GLY A 406 -2.07 10.91 11.46
N ILE A 407 -1.10 10.23 10.84
CA ILE A 407 -1.10 9.80 9.45
C ILE A 407 -0.89 8.29 9.44
N LEU A 408 -1.72 7.53 8.74
CA LEU A 408 -1.56 6.07 8.66
C LEU A 408 -0.69 5.68 7.47
N SER A 409 0.40 4.93 7.73
CA SER A 409 1.17 4.21 6.70
C SER A 409 1.04 2.70 6.81
N THR A 410 0.58 2.20 7.95
CA THR A 410 0.23 0.78 8.13
C THR A 410 -0.70 0.31 7.02
N GLY A 411 -0.34 -0.81 6.38
CA GLY A 411 -1.13 -1.37 5.30
C GLY A 411 -0.97 -0.67 3.94
N TYR A 412 -0.11 0.36 3.85
CA TYR A 412 0.14 1.13 2.62
C TYR A 412 1.60 1.04 2.13
N TYR A 413 2.36 0.02 2.56
CA TYR A 413 3.71 -0.26 2.11
C TYR A 413 3.70 -0.96 0.75
N LEU A 414 3.94 -0.19 -0.33
CA LEU A 414 3.87 -0.69 -1.70
C LEU A 414 5.20 -1.29 -2.22
N ASP A 415 6.30 -1.13 -1.50
CA ASP A 415 7.51 -1.93 -1.71
C ASP A 415 7.25 -3.42 -1.44
N GLN A 416 6.27 -3.73 -0.56
CA GLN A 416 5.85 -5.09 -0.25
C GLN A 416 4.92 -5.65 -1.34
N PRO A 417 5.19 -6.84 -1.90
CA PRO A 417 4.27 -7.52 -2.81
C PRO A 417 3.11 -8.14 -2.02
N GLN A 418 2.12 -7.31 -1.71
CA GLN A 418 0.86 -7.67 -1.09
C GLN A 418 -0.28 -7.50 -2.10
N PRO A 419 -1.38 -8.27 -2.00
CA PRO A 419 -2.52 -8.09 -2.89
C PRO A 419 -3.16 -6.70 -2.71
N THR A 420 -3.63 -6.13 -3.81
CA THR A 420 -4.28 -4.80 -3.80
C THR A 420 -5.49 -4.75 -2.88
N SER A 421 -6.24 -5.85 -2.77
CA SER A 421 -7.36 -5.99 -1.84
C SER A 421 -6.96 -5.78 -0.37
N TYR A 422 -5.78 -6.24 0.05
CA TYR A 422 -5.23 -5.97 1.37
C TYR A 422 -5.07 -4.46 1.62
N HIS A 423 -4.45 -3.75 0.70
CA HIS A 423 -4.31 -2.29 0.79
C HIS A 423 -5.66 -1.57 0.78
N TYR A 424 -6.60 -2.05 -0.03
CA TYR A 424 -7.94 -1.48 -0.16
C TYR A 424 -8.81 -1.67 1.08
N ARG A 425 -8.65 -2.75 1.84
CA ARG A 425 -9.36 -2.97 3.12
C ARG A 425 -8.83 -2.13 4.27
N ASN A 426 -7.59 -1.63 4.18
CA ASN A 426 -7.02 -0.75 5.20
C ASN A 426 -7.68 0.63 5.15
N ASP A 427 -8.14 1.10 6.29
CA ASP A 427 -8.76 2.42 6.46
C ASP A 427 -7.95 3.22 7.49
N PRO A 428 -7.66 4.52 7.25
CA PRO A 428 -6.92 5.33 8.22
C PRO A 428 -7.55 5.40 9.60
N ILE A 429 -8.89 5.32 9.67
CA ILE A 429 -9.61 5.32 10.95
C ILE A 429 -9.67 3.89 11.48
N PRO A 430 -9.12 3.60 12.69
CA PRO A 430 -9.27 2.30 13.34
C PRO A 430 -10.74 1.91 13.48
N LYS A 431 -11.06 0.68 13.11
CA LYS A 431 -12.44 0.16 13.16
C LYS A 431 -12.99 -0.05 14.59
N GLY A 432 -12.14 0.11 15.61
CA GLY A 432 -12.50 -0.22 16.99
C GLY A 432 -12.60 -1.73 17.21
N ILE A 433 -13.39 -2.13 18.21
CA ILE A 433 -13.61 -3.54 18.53
C ILE A 433 -14.59 -4.12 17.51
N THR A 434 -14.07 -4.92 16.57
CA THR A 434 -14.89 -5.59 15.53
C THR A 434 -15.24 -7.02 15.90
N VAL A 435 -14.55 -7.58 16.90
CA VAL A 435 -14.66 -8.99 17.28
C VAL A 435 -15.56 -9.16 18.49
N ASP A 436 -16.62 -9.95 18.34
CA ASP A 436 -17.39 -10.46 19.48
C ASP A 436 -16.71 -11.71 20.02
N ASP A 437 -15.87 -11.53 21.04
CA ASP A 437 -15.10 -12.57 21.69
C ASP A 437 -15.74 -13.08 22.99
N GLN A 438 -16.93 -12.60 23.35
CA GLN A 438 -17.67 -13.06 24.49
C GLN A 438 -18.29 -14.44 24.22
N LEU A 439 -18.28 -15.30 25.21
CA LEU A 439 -18.94 -16.60 25.14
C LEU A 439 -20.34 -16.49 25.76
N TYR A 440 -21.38 -16.62 24.93
CA TYR A 440 -22.77 -16.57 25.36
C TYR A 440 -23.28 -17.96 25.76
N GLN A 441 -24.49 -17.98 26.34
CA GLN A 441 -25.13 -19.25 26.72
C GLN A 441 -25.31 -20.16 25.50
N ASP A 442 -25.02 -21.45 25.68
CA ASP A 442 -25.09 -22.53 24.67
C ASP A 442 -24.06 -22.41 23.53
N GLU A 443 -23.11 -21.48 23.62
CA GLU A 443 -21.97 -21.41 22.70
C GLU A 443 -20.82 -22.29 23.18
N LYS A 444 -20.00 -22.71 22.22
CA LYS A 444 -18.79 -23.50 22.45
C LYS A 444 -17.58 -22.85 21.76
N PHE A 445 -16.41 -22.97 22.39
CA PHE A 445 -15.17 -22.47 21.84
C PHE A 445 -14.06 -23.53 21.79
N ALA A 446 -13.10 -23.31 20.91
CA ALA A 446 -11.82 -24.00 20.85
C ALA A 446 -10.71 -23.01 20.51
N THR A 447 -9.62 -23.03 21.29
CA THR A 447 -8.43 -22.19 21.07
C THR A 447 -7.24 -23.08 20.78
N TYR A 448 -6.61 -22.84 19.65
CA TYR A 448 -5.36 -23.46 19.22
C TYR A 448 -4.23 -22.45 19.35
N ASP A 449 -3.13 -22.80 20.02
CA ASP A 449 -1.91 -22.03 19.87
C ASP A 449 -1.29 -22.30 18.48
N TRP A 450 -0.42 -21.40 18.05
CA TRP A 450 0.34 -21.60 16.83
C TRP A 450 1.74 -20.99 16.92
N VAL A 451 2.69 -21.67 16.27
CA VAL A 451 4.08 -21.25 16.17
C VAL A 451 4.48 -21.26 14.70
N LYS A 452 4.91 -20.10 14.20
CA LYS A 452 5.41 -19.92 12.84
C LYS A 452 6.88 -19.56 12.88
N PRO A 453 7.78 -20.34 12.24
CA PRO A 453 9.20 -20.02 12.16
C PRO A 453 9.43 -18.70 11.39
N ARG A 454 10.57 -18.08 11.60
CA ARG A 454 11.05 -16.91 10.86
C ARG A 454 12.48 -17.12 10.43
N ASN A 455 12.86 -16.48 9.32
CA ASN A 455 14.24 -16.50 8.85
C ASN A 455 15.17 -15.63 9.72
N LYS A 456 14.64 -14.58 10.36
CA LYS A 456 15.37 -13.69 11.27
C LYS A 456 14.60 -13.50 12.58
N GLY A 457 15.33 -13.61 13.70
CA GLY A 457 14.75 -13.48 15.05
C GLY A 457 14.02 -14.74 15.52
N GLY A 458 13.33 -14.63 16.65
CA GLY A 458 12.52 -15.73 17.20
C GLY A 458 11.26 -16.03 16.38
N PRO A 459 10.67 -17.21 16.57
CA PRO A 459 9.43 -17.55 15.88
C PRO A 459 8.30 -16.57 16.27
N ARG A 460 7.31 -16.42 15.39
CA ARG A 460 6.05 -15.77 15.72
C ARG A 460 5.16 -16.75 16.44
N ILE A 461 4.53 -16.29 17.49
CA ILE A 461 3.62 -17.09 18.32
C ILE A 461 2.29 -16.36 18.43
N GLY A 462 1.21 -17.11 18.52
CA GLY A 462 -0.14 -16.58 18.73
C GLY A 462 -1.13 -17.69 19.01
N ASN A 463 -2.40 -17.35 18.99
CA ASN A 463 -3.49 -18.30 19.08
C ASN A 463 -4.57 -17.98 18.04
N LEU A 464 -5.38 -18.99 17.74
CA LEU A 464 -6.61 -18.90 16.96
C LEU A 464 -7.74 -19.42 17.81
N THR A 465 -8.71 -18.58 18.15
CA THR A 465 -9.92 -18.97 18.85
C THR A 465 -11.10 -19.00 17.88
N ILE A 466 -11.86 -20.08 17.92
CA ILE A 466 -13.06 -20.30 17.10
C ILE A 466 -14.23 -20.52 18.04
N ILE A 467 -15.29 -19.74 17.89
CA ILE A 467 -16.53 -19.86 18.68
C ILE A 467 -17.64 -20.39 17.75
N LYS A 468 -18.32 -21.45 18.21
CA LYS A 468 -19.55 -21.91 17.60
C LYS A 468 -20.73 -21.26 18.31
N ALA A 469 -21.48 -20.44 17.58
CA ALA A 469 -22.68 -19.80 18.07
C ALA A 469 -23.84 -20.79 18.28
N ALA A 470 -24.83 -20.41 19.07
CA ALA A 470 -26.01 -21.23 19.36
C ALA A 470 -26.84 -21.56 18.08
N ASP A 471 -26.84 -20.70 17.10
CA ASP A 471 -27.49 -20.93 15.79
C ASP A 471 -26.69 -21.81 14.83
N GLY A 472 -25.49 -22.24 15.24
CA GLY A 472 -24.59 -23.07 14.47
C GLY A 472 -23.59 -22.34 13.58
N SER A 473 -23.65 -21.02 13.51
CA SER A 473 -22.63 -20.18 12.84
C SER A 473 -21.32 -20.18 13.63
N TYR A 474 -20.26 -19.66 12.99
CA TYR A 474 -18.93 -19.57 13.58
C TYR A 474 -18.39 -18.16 13.49
N ARG A 475 -17.64 -17.73 14.53
CA ARG A 475 -16.78 -16.56 14.50
C ARG A 475 -15.39 -16.90 15.02
N ALA A 476 -14.37 -16.20 14.56
CA ALA A 476 -12.98 -16.50 14.95
C ALA A 476 -12.17 -15.22 15.11
N PHE A 477 -11.12 -15.32 15.95
CA PHE A 477 -10.18 -14.25 16.19
C PHE A 477 -8.80 -14.81 16.53
N THR A 478 -7.78 -13.97 16.40
CA THR A 478 -6.38 -14.32 16.67
C THR A 478 -5.73 -13.27 17.57
N ASP A 479 -4.88 -13.73 18.48
CA ASP A 479 -3.93 -12.91 19.24
C ASP A 479 -2.52 -13.31 18.86
N TYR A 480 -1.62 -12.35 18.65
CA TYR A 480 -0.24 -12.65 18.25
C TYR A 480 0.72 -11.54 18.68
N ASN A 481 1.91 -11.92 19.19
CA ASN A 481 3.04 -11.02 19.47
C ASN A 481 2.73 -9.75 20.28
N GLY A 482 1.74 -9.77 21.16
CA GLY A 482 1.31 -8.59 21.95
C GLY A 482 0.64 -7.49 21.12
N LYS A 483 0.18 -7.80 19.89
CA LYS A 483 -0.73 -6.96 19.12
C LYS A 483 -2.16 -7.15 19.63
N SER A 484 -3.03 -6.17 19.39
CA SER A 484 -4.44 -6.28 19.74
C SER A 484 -5.11 -7.44 19.00
N ARG A 485 -6.20 -7.92 19.59
CA ARG A 485 -7.01 -9.01 19.07
C ARG A 485 -7.62 -8.64 17.72
N GLU A 486 -7.42 -9.52 16.72
CA GLU A 486 -7.90 -9.31 15.35
C GLU A 486 -8.97 -10.33 14.99
N GLU A 487 -10.01 -9.88 14.29
CA GLU A 487 -11.01 -10.75 13.69
C GLU A 487 -10.42 -11.60 12.57
N VAL A 488 -10.81 -12.89 12.53
CA VAL A 488 -10.44 -13.80 11.44
C VAL A 488 -11.70 -14.11 10.63
N PHE A 489 -11.69 -13.71 9.37
CA PHE A 489 -12.77 -14.00 8.43
C PHE A 489 -12.69 -15.46 7.99
N ILE A 490 -13.68 -16.26 8.42
CA ILE A 490 -13.71 -17.70 8.15
C ILE A 490 -14.09 -17.94 6.69
N ILE A 491 -13.24 -18.65 5.97
CA ILE A 491 -13.51 -19.13 4.60
C ILE A 491 -14.16 -20.52 4.69
N GLU A 492 -13.60 -21.42 5.52
CA GLU A 492 -14.05 -22.78 5.69
C GLU A 492 -13.71 -23.27 7.11
N TYR A 493 -14.64 -23.96 7.76
CA TYR A 493 -14.35 -24.63 9.02
C TYR A 493 -15.09 -25.96 9.15
N LEU A 494 -14.32 -27.04 9.28
CA LEU A 494 -14.79 -28.37 9.66
C LEU A 494 -14.19 -28.72 11.02
N PRO A 495 -14.99 -28.74 12.09
CA PRO A 495 -14.51 -28.90 13.46
C PRO A 495 -13.59 -30.10 13.66
N GLY A 496 -12.37 -29.85 14.18
CA GLY A 496 -11.36 -30.88 14.42
C GLY A 496 -10.72 -31.50 13.18
N VAL A 497 -11.05 -31.01 11.99
CA VAL A 497 -10.53 -31.48 10.70
C VAL A 497 -9.78 -30.40 9.95
N LYS A 498 -10.41 -29.23 9.76
CA LYS A 498 -9.86 -28.20 8.86
C LYS A 498 -10.34 -26.80 9.29
N PHE A 499 -9.45 -25.81 9.15
CA PHE A 499 -9.77 -24.39 9.26
C PHE A 499 -9.07 -23.64 8.12
N ARG A 500 -9.81 -22.78 7.45
CA ARG A 500 -9.33 -21.77 6.49
C ARG A 500 -9.94 -20.45 6.86
N GLY A 501 -9.11 -19.41 7.01
CA GLY A 501 -9.59 -18.07 7.31
C GLY A 501 -8.46 -17.07 7.15
N HIS A 502 -8.80 -15.81 6.99
CA HIS A 502 -7.82 -14.75 6.81
C HIS A 502 -8.04 -13.57 7.72
N PHE A 503 -6.97 -12.81 7.93
CA PHE A 503 -7.00 -11.48 8.55
C PHE A 503 -5.92 -10.58 7.93
N ASP A 504 -6.12 -9.28 8.03
CA ASP A 504 -5.14 -8.29 7.58
C ASP A 504 -4.34 -7.83 8.80
N ASN A 505 -3.10 -8.30 8.92
CA ASN A 505 -2.23 -7.78 9.96
C ASN A 505 -1.61 -6.43 9.55
N PHE A 506 -0.91 -5.78 10.48
CA PHE A 506 -0.36 -4.43 10.27
C PHE A 506 0.64 -4.30 9.11
N MET A 507 1.19 -5.39 8.58
CA MET A 507 2.16 -5.37 7.47
C MET A 507 1.82 -6.30 6.30
N SER A 508 0.84 -7.20 6.44
CA SER A 508 0.56 -8.16 5.38
C SER A 508 -0.82 -8.81 5.50
N TYR A 509 -1.34 -9.23 4.35
CA TYR A 509 -2.38 -10.24 4.29
C TYR A 509 -1.88 -11.54 4.89
N THR A 510 -2.66 -12.14 5.79
CA THR A 510 -2.35 -13.43 6.42
C THR A 510 -3.54 -14.37 6.30
N GLU A 511 -3.30 -15.59 5.82
CA GLU A 511 -4.31 -16.63 5.74
C GLU A 511 -3.87 -17.87 6.53
N PHE A 512 -4.75 -18.35 7.39
CA PHE A 512 -4.59 -19.62 8.11
C PHE A 512 -5.09 -20.79 7.25
N ASN A 513 -4.23 -21.76 7.01
CA ASN A 513 -4.52 -23.01 6.33
C ASN A 513 -4.15 -24.15 7.26
N TYR A 514 -5.08 -24.52 8.16
CA TYR A 514 -4.84 -25.51 9.20
C TYR A 514 -5.64 -26.78 9.00
N ASP A 515 -4.93 -27.92 9.03
CA ASP A 515 -5.49 -29.24 9.09
C ASP A 515 -5.25 -29.82 10.49
N PHE A 516 -6.27 -30.38 11.11
CA PHE A 516 -6.21 -30.89 12.50
C PHE A 516 -6.20 -32.43 12.56
N ALA A 517 -5.54 -32.98 13.56
CA ALA A 517 -5.66 -34.35 13.99
C ALA A 517 -5.33 -34.44 15.49
N ASP A 518 -6.16 -35.14 16.24
CA ASP A 518 -5.95 -35.39 17.68
C ASP A 518 -5.64 -34.14 18.49
N GLY A 519 -6.32 -33.02 18.19
CA GLY A 519 -6.10 -31.71 18.82
C GLY A 519 -4.83 -30.98 18.42
N LYS A 520 -4.12 -31.42 17.39
CA LYS A 520 -2.89 -30.77 16.88
C LYS A 520 -3.02 -30.37 15.42
N LEU A 521 -2.24 -29.36 15.02
CA LEU A 521 -2.05 -29.05 13.62
C LEU A 521 -1.20 -30.13 12.96
N LYS A 522 -1.63 -30.62 11.78
CA LYS A 522 -0.84 -31.56 10.96
C LYS A 522 0.34 -30.85 10.30
N ASP A 523 1.33 -31.60 9.86
CA ASP A 523 2.50 -31.09 9.12
C ASP A 523 2.12 -30.39 7.79
N SER A 524 0.90 -30.62 7.27
CA SER A 524 0.35 -29.90 6.11
C SER A 524 -0.11 -28.48 6.41
N SER A 525 -0.16 -28.08 7.69
CA SER A 525 -0.67 -26.77 8.10
C SER A 525 0.35 -25.65 7.83
N TYR A 526 -0.14 -24.53 7.32
CA TYR A 526 0.69 -23.36 7.04
C TYR A 526 -0.10 -22.05 7.24
N GLN A 527 0.63 -20.95 7.37
CA GLN A 527 0.12 -19.60 7.16
C GLN A 527 0.64 -19.09 5.81
N LEU A 528 -0.26 -18.54 4.99
CA LEU A 528 0.10 -17.77 3.82
C LEU A 528 0.32 -16.31 4.26
N ILE A 529 1.52 -15.78 4.07
CA ILE A 529 1.87 -14.38 4.33
C ILE A 529 2.16 -13.70 2.99
N GLY A 530 1.32 -12.77 2.59
CA GLY A 530 1.34 -12.30 1.21
C GLY A 530 1.11 -13.48 0.27
N ASN A 531 2.13 -13.89 -0.45
CA ASN A 531 2.07 -15.03 -1.38
C ASN A 531 2.98 -16.22 -0.99
N VAL A 532 3.60 -16.21 0.19
CA VAL A 532 4.53 -17.26 0.66
C VAL A 532 3.91 -18.11 1.75
N ARG A 533 4.03 -19.43 1.62
CA ARG A 533 3.57 -20.41 2.62
C ARG A 533 4.62 -20.63 3.70
N TRP A 534 4.21 -20.47 4.96
CA TRP A 534 5.04 -20.67 6.13
C TRP A 534 4.53 -21.86 6.94
N PRO A 535 5.24 -22.99 7.02
CA PRO A 535 4.84 -24.11 7.86
C PRO A 535 4.51 -23.66 9.28
N THR A 536 3.42 -24.12 9.82
CA THR A 536 2.93 -23.70 11.14
C THR A 536 2.58 -24.92 11.98
N THR A 537 3.03 -24.96 13.22
CA THR A 537 2.71 -25.99 14.20
C THR A 537 1.83 -25.41 15.32
N GLY A 538 1.08 -26.26 16.03
CA GLY A 538 0.27 -25.83 17.14
C GLY A 538 -0.60 -26.94 17.70
N GLU A 539 -1.23 -26.69 18.84
CA GLU A 539 -2.13 -27.64 19.50
C GLU A 539 -3.28 -26.95 20.21
N LEU A 540 -4.33 -27.71 20.51
CA LEU A 540 -5.48 -27.25 21.28
C LEU A 540 -5.06 -26.95 22.72
N VAL A 541 -5.19 -25.70 23.12
CA VAL A 541 -4.78 -25.24 24.47
C VAL A 541 -5.95 -24.92 25.39
N ALA A 542 -7.13 -24.60 24.81
CA ALA A 542 -8.35 -24.33 25.59
C ALA A 542 -9.60 -24.72 24.77
N SER A 543 -10.65 -25.20 25.45
CA SER A 543 -11.95 -25.45 24.80
C SER A 543 -13.07 -25.60 25.81
N SER A 544 -14.33 -25.47 25.40
CA SER A 544 -15.52 -25.75 26.20
C SER A 544 -15.63 -27.20 26.69
N ASP A 545 -14.89 -28.12 26.09
CA ASP A 545 -14.87 -29.53 26.46
C ASP A 545 -13.78 -29.87 27.52
N ILE A 546 -12.95 -28.88 27.89
CA ILE A 546 -11.93 -28.96 28.95
C ILE A 546 -12.46 -28.25 30.21
N GLU A 547 -12.59 -28.97 31.31
CA GLU A 547 -13.12 -28.43 32.57
C GLU A 547 -12.28 -27.24 33.07
N GLY A 548 -12.95 -26.12 33.38
CA GLY A 548 -12.30 -24.90 33.85
C GLY A 548 -11.59 -24.09 32.80
N SER A 549 -11.71 -24.47 31.54
CA SER A 549 -11.11 -23.75 30.40
C SER A 549 -11.90 -22.47 30.09
N ILE A 550 -11.18 -21.40 29.83
CA ILE A 550 -11.74 -20.09 29.43
C ILE A 550 -11.04 -19.61 28.14
N ILE A 551 -11.70 -18.72 27.40
CA ILE A 551 -11.08 -18.01 26.29
C ILE A 551 -9.92 -17.18 26.86
N PRO A 552 -8.70 -17.28 26.29
CA PRO A 552 -7.57 -16.47 26.74
C PRO A 552 -7.84 -14.97 26.64
N GLU A 553 -7.37 -14.21 27.61
CA GLU A 553 -7.39 -12.74 27.52
C GLU A 553 -6.49 -12.26 26.39
N PRO A 554 -6.84 -11.18 25.67
CA PRO A 554 -6.03 -10.66 24.57
C PRO A 554 -4.67 -10.16 25.07
N ASN A 555 -3.59 -10.69 24.54
CA ASN A 555 -2.23 -10.39 25.02
C ASN A 555 -1.74 -8.97 24.66
N GLY A 556 -2.37 -8.32 23.67
CA GLY A 556 -2.12 -6.94 23.26
C GLY A 556 -3.31 -5.99 23.50
N GLY A 557 -4.37 -6.50 24.14
CA GLY A 557 -5.60 -5.73 24.36
C GLY A 557 -6.53 -5.71 23.14
N TYR A 558 -7.34 -4.67 23.06
CA TYR A 558 -8.31 -4.47 22.00
C TYR A 558 -7.94 -3.25 21.13
N PRO A 559 -8.36 -3.24 19.85
CA PRO A 559 -8.20 -2.08 19.00
C PRO A 559 -8.81 -0.81 19.62
N ALA A 560 -8.21 0.33 19.36
CA ALA A 560 -8.68 1.61 19.90
C ALA A 560 -10.04 1.98 19.29
N GLU A 561 -11.02 2.22 20.14
CA GLU A 561 -12.29 2.81 19.74
C GLU A 561 -12.22 4.34 19.87
N LEU A 562 -12.44 5.07 18.76
CA LEU A 562 -12.31 6.52 18.69
C LEU A 562 -13.67 7.21 18.61
N THR A 563 -13.83 8.27 19.41
CA THR A 563 -14.94 9.22 19.24
C THR A 563 -14.80 10.00 17.95
N GLU A 564 -15.88 10.59 17.43
CA GLU A 564 -15.84 11.44 16.23
C GLU A 564 -14.77 12.56 16.32
N LYS A 565 -14.58 13.14 17.50
CA LYS A 565 -13.56 14.16 17.72
C LYS A 565 -12.15 13.62 17.63
N GLU A 566 -11.90 12.41 18.12
CA GLU A 566 -10.59 11.74 18.01
C GLU A 566 -10.33 11.28 16.58
N GLN A 567 -11.36 10.83 15.85
CA GLN A 567 -11.24 10.49 14.43
C GLN A 567 -10.81 11.70 13.58
N GLN A 568 -11.24 12.92 13.93
CA GLN A 568 -10.85 14.16 13.25
C GLN A 568 -9.35 14.49 13.41
N LEU A 569 -8.65 13.88 14.36
CA LEU A 569 -7.21 14.00 14.50
C LEU A 569 -6.43 13.15 13.50
N ILE A 570 -7.10 12.19 12.86
CA ILE A 570 -6.48 11.38 11.80
C ILE A 570 -6.57 12.16 10.49
N LEU A 571 -5.41 12.66 10.05
CA LEU A 571 -5.30 13.51 8.86
C LEU A 571 -5.50 12.73 7.56
N GLY A 572 -5.27 11.43 7.57
CA GLY A 572 -5.39 10.55 6.41
C GLY A 572 -4.34 9.45 6.38
N GLY A 573 -3.84 9.15 5.20
CA GLY A 573 -2.85 8.10 5.02
C GLY A 573 -1.78 8.44 4.00
N GLU A 574 -0.71 7.65 4.04
CA GLU A 574 0.43 7.82 3.17
C GLU A 574 0.98 6.48 2.70
N ILE A 575 1.06 6.33 1.38
CA ILE A 575 1.78 5.23 0.74
C ILE A 575 3.25 5.39 1.07
N THR A 576 3.91 4.30 1.48
CA THR A 576 5.37 4.26 1.62
C THR A 576 5.96 3.33 0.58
N ILE A 577 7.07 3.75 -0.02
CA ILE A 577 7.84 2.97 -0.98
C ILE A 577 9.32 3.03 -0.61
N TRP A 578 9.78 1.96 0.08
CA TRP A 578 11.16 1.84 0.50
C TRP A 578 12.05 1.33 -0.63
N GLY A 579 13.26 1.88 -0.72
CA GLY A 579 14.13 1.79 -1.88
C GLY A 579 15.06 0.57 -1.93
N GLU A 580 14.99 -0.37 -0.97
CA GLU A 580 15.98 -1.47 -0.85
C GLU A 580 15.99 -2.42 -2.05
N ASN A 581 14.82 -2.75 -2.59
CA ASN A 581 14.67 -3.67 -3.71
C ASN A 581 13.97 -3.03 -4.90
N LEU A 582 14.23 -1.74 -5.13
CA LEU A 582 13.71 -1.01 -6.29
C LEU A 582 14.64 0.13 -6.70
N ASP A 583 14.54 0.50 -7.95
CA ASP A 583 15.25 1.60 -8.59
C ASP A 583 14.31 2.36 -9.54
N SER A 584 14.82 3.29 -10.32
CA SER A 584 14.06 4.06 -11.29
C SER A 584 13.31 3.23 -12.35
N MET A 585 13.75 1.99 -12.60
CA MET A 585 13.08 1.12 -13.58
C MET A 585 11.97 0.27 -12.95
N THR A 586 12.04 0.02 -11.64
CA THR A 586 11.14 -0.90 -10.95
C THR A 586 10.13 -0.21 -10.05
N ILE A 587 10.37 1.05 -9.66
CA ILE A 587 9.51 1.79 -8.73
C ILE A 587 8.06 1.93 -9.24
N GLU A 588 7.87 2.18 -10.53
CA GLU A 588 6.52 2.31 -11.10
C GLU A 588 5.74 1.00 -11.04
N GLN A 589 6.41 -0.15 -11.20
CA GLN A 589 5.77 -1.46 -11.09
C GLN A 589 5.29 -1.76 -9.67
N ARG A 590 5.94 -1.18 -8.64
CA ARG A 590 5.53 -1.33 -7.25
C ARG A 590 4.36 -0.41 -6.91
N LEU A 591 4.34 0.79 -7.47
CA LEU A 591 3.32 1.80 -7.18
C LEU A 591 2.02 1.60 -7.97
N TRP A 592 2.14 1.38 -9.28
CA TRP A 592 0.99 1.39 -10.19
C TRP A 592 0.63 -0.02 -10.68
N PRO A 593 -0.68 -0.30 -10.79
CA PRO A 593 -1.85 0.58 -10.53
C PRO A 593 -2.33 0.60 -9.06
N ARG A 594 -1.69 -0.12 -8.13
CA ARG A 594 -2.14 -0.32 -6.73
C ARG A 594 -2.38 0.98 -5.97
N SER A 595 -1.62 2.05 -6.26
CA SER A 595 -1.83 3.37 -5.64
C SER A 595 -3.22 3.95 -5.87
N TYR A 596 -3.90 3.62 -6.98
CA TYR A 596 -5.28 4.07 -7.20
C TYR A 596 -6.25 3.49 -6.18
N ALA A 597 -6.05 2.25 -5.74
CA ALA A 597 -6.89 1.64 -4.71
C ALA A 597 -6.74 2.34 -3.36
N ILE A 598 -5.49 2.67 -2.97
CA ILE A 598 -5.24 3.42 -1.73
C ILE A 598 -5.76 4.86 -1.85
N ALA A 599 -5.53 5.53 -2.98
CA ALA A 599 -6.06 6.85 -3.24
C ALA A 599 -7.59 6.89 -3.08
N GLU A 600 -8.29 5.84 -3.53
CA GLU A 600 -9.74 5.70 -3.34
C GLU A 600 -10.12 5.56 -1.86
N ARG A 601 -9.37 4.80 -1.05
CA ARG A 601 -9.60 4.73 0.40
C ARG A 601 -9.46 6.08 1.08
N LEU A 602 -8.52 6.91 0.62
CA LEU A 602 -8.25 8.22 1.20
C LEU A 602 -9.19 9.32 0.68
N TRP A 603 -9.75 9.15 -0.51
CA TRP A 603 -10.62 10.14 -1.15
C TRP A 603 -12.10 9.85 -0.99
N SER A 604 -12.53 8.61 -1.31
CA SER A 604 -13.93 8.22 -1.48
C SER A 604 -14.64 7.90 -0.15
N SER A 605 -15.93 7.64 -0.20
CA SER A 605 -16.72 7.23 0.96
C SER A 605 -16.14 5.98 1.63
N GLN A 606 -16.18 5.93 2.95
CA GLN A 606 -15.77 4.77 3.75
C GLN A 606 -16.54 3.50 3.39
N ASP A 607 -17.80 3.64 2.99
CA ASP A 607 -18.68 2.51 2.66
C ASP A 607 -18.38 1.88 1.30
N LEU A 608 -17.46 2.46 0.52
CA LEU A 608 -17.03 1.91 -0.76
C LEU A 608 -16.01 0.79 -0.53
N THR A 609 -16.48 -0.47 -0.43
CA THR A 609 -15.66 -1.63 -0.06
C THR A 609 -15.71 -2.80 -1.06
N ASP A 610 -16.37 -2.63 -2.20
CA ASP A 610 -16.50 -3.66 -3.23
C ASP A 610 -15.18 -3.88 -3.98
N GLU A 611 -14.43 -4.91 -3.60
CA GLU A 611 -13.14 -5.27 -4.19
C GLU A 611 -13.25 -5.64 -5.67
N ARG A 612 -14.31 -6.36 -6.09
CA ARG A 612 -14.50 -6.72 -7.51
C ARG A 612 -14.69 -5.49 -8.37
N SER A 613 -15.47 -4.52 -7.90
CA SER A 613 -15.64 -3.23 -8.57
C SER A 613 -14.31 -2.46 -8.60
N MET A 614 -13.54 -2.47 -7.51
CA MET A 614 -12.22 -1.84 -7.45
C MET A 614 -11.28 -2.41 -8.51
N TYR A 615 -11.09 -3.74 -8.56
CA TYR A 615 -10.21 -4.38 -9.57
C TYR A 615 -10.67 -4.11 -11.00
N ARG A 616 -11.97 -4.15 -11.28
CA ARG A 616 -12.54 -3.85 -12.61
C ARG A 616 -12.19 -2.42 -13.05
N ARG A 617 -12.40 -1.43 -12.18
CA ARG A 617 -12.11 -0.01 -12.45
C ARG A 617 -10.60 0.23 -12.56
N MET A 618 -9.81 -0.34 -11.66
CA MET A 618 -8.36 -0.24 -11.65
C MET A 618 -7.76 -0.74 -12.98
N LYS A 619 -8.22 -1.87 -13.52
CA LYS A 619 -7.75 -2.40 -14.81
C LYS A 619 -7.97 -1.42 -15.98
N VAL A 620 -9.07 -0.67 -15.97
CA VAL A 620 -9.34 0.34 -16.99
C VAL A 620 -8.47 1.58 -16.81
N ILE A 621 -8.36 2.06 -15.58
CA ILE A 621 -7.55 3.23 -15.24
C ILE A 621 -6.08 2.97 -15.50
N ASP A 622 -5.59 1.77 -15.23
CA ASP A 622 -4.22 1.34 -15.53
C ASP A 622 -3.87 1.56 -17.01
N THR A 623 -4.73 1.07 -17.92
CA THR A 623 -4.55 1.29 -19.36
C THR A 623 -4.50 2.78 -19.72
N TRP A 624 -5.40 3.59 -19.15
CA TRP A 624 -5.42 5.04 -19.40
C TRP A 624 -4.23 5.77 -18.80
N SER A 625 -3.70 5.31 -17.66
CA SER A 625 -2.54 5.90 -17.01
C SER A 625 -1.28 5.75 -17.86
N GLU A 626 -1.08 4.61 -18.49
CA GLU A 626 0.02 4.38 -19.43
C GLU A 626 -0.10 5.29 -20.66
N ILE A 627 -1.28 5.35 -21.29
CA ILE A 627 -1.52 6.16 -22.49
C ILE A 627 -1.44 7.67 -22.20
N SER A 628 -2.13 8.11 -21.16
CA SER A 628 -2.36 9.52 -20.87
C SER A 628 -1.21 10.17 -20.08
N LEU A 629 -0.70 9.52 -19.06
CA LEU A 629 0.37 10.01 -18.19
C LEU A 629 1.76 9.61 -18.70
N GLY A 630 1.85 8.52 -19.47
CA GLY A 630 3.10 7.95 -19.90
C GLY A 630 3.81 7.16 -18.81
N LEU A 631 3.06 6.57 -17.89
CA LEU A 631 3.60 5.59 -16.95
C LEU A 631 4.24 4.43 -17.70
N ARG A 632 5.32 3.88 -17.16
CA ARG A 632 6.21 2.97 -17.87
C ARG A 632 6.26 1.57 -17.27
N HIS A 633 5.51 1.29 -16.22
CA HIS A 633 5.58 0.02 -15.50
C HIS A 633 5.44 -1.22 -16.40
N HIS A 634 4.54 -1.21 -17.39
CA HIS A 634 4.45 -2.29 -18.39
C HIS A 634 5.58 -2.23 -19.42
N ALA A 635 5.96 -1.03 -19.88
CA ALA A 635 7.02 -0.86 -20.87
C ALA A 635 8.39 -1.27 -20.30
N ASP A 636 8.70 -0.89 -19.06
CA ASP A 636 9.97 -1.21 -18.40
C ASP A 636 10.04 -2.70 -18.05
N ALA A 637 8.95 -3.32 -17.57
CA ALA A 637 8.85 -4.76 -17.40
C ALA A 637 9.11 -5.52 -18.71
N ASN A 638 8.47 -5.09 -19.81
CA ASN A 638 8.68 -5.68 -21.13
C ASN A 638 10.11 -5.51 -21.62
N MET A 639 10.77 -4.39 -21.34
CA MET A 639 12.17 -4.17 -21.69
C MET A 639 13.09 -5.12 -20.91
N MET A 640 12.83 -5.36 -19.63
CA MET A 640 13.55 -6.36 -18.83
C MET A 640 13.38 -7.77 -19.40
N LEU A 641 12.15 -8.18 -19.73
CA LEU A 641 11.87 -9.48 -20.33
C LEU A 641 12.57 -9.64 -21.70
N LYS A 642 12.59 -8.60 -22.52
CA LYS A 642 13.31 -8.59 -23.78
C LYS A 642 14.82 -8.75 -23.59
N ARG A 643 15.39 -8.10 -22.58
CA ARG A 643 16.80 -8.28 -22.20
C ARG A 643 17.08 -9.72 -21.79
N LEU A 644 16.19 -10.33 -20.96
CA LEU A 644 16.31 -11.72 -20.54
C LEU A 644 16.15 -12.71 -21.71
N ALA A 645 15.33 -12.38 -22.71
CA ALA A 645 15.19 -13.17 -23.94
C ALA A 645 16.45 -13.16 -24.82
N ASN A 646 17.35 -12.17 -24.64
CA ASN A 646 18.67 -12.09 -25.31
C ASN A 646 18.61 -12.34 -26.83
N GLY A 647 17.63 -11.71 -27.52
CA GLY A 647 17.44 -11.81 -28.96
C GLY A 647 16.53 -12.96 -29.42
N ALA A 648 16.05 -13.83 -28.52
CA ALA A 648 14.95 -14.75 -28.81
C ALA A 648 13.61 -14.01 -28.81
N ASP A 649 12.53 -14.68 -29.22
CA ASP A 649 11.16 -14.16 -29.08
C ASP A 649 10.80 -14.04 -27.59
N GLU A 650 10.51 -12.81 -27.14
CA GLU A 650 10.13 -12.49 -25.75
C GLU A 650 8.68 -12.85 -25.40
N THR A 651 7.83 -13.12 -26.41
CA THR A 651 6.38 -13.39 -26.19
C THR A 651 6.11 -14.51 -25.16
N PRO A 652 6.87 -15.62 -25.14
CA PRO A 652 6.70 -16.65 -24.12
C PRO A 652 6.98 -16.13 -22.70
N LEU A 653 7.99 -15.28 -22.53
CA LEU A 653 8.36 -14.68 -21.25
C LEU A 653 7.27 -13.71 -20.76
N GLN A 654 6.79 -12.85 -21.67
CA GLN A 654 5.70 -11.90 -21.41
C GLN A 654 4.39 -12.62 -21.02
N THR A 655 4.10 -13.75 -21.67
CA THR A 655 2.92 -14.55 -21.33
C THR A 655 3.08 -15.23 -19.97
N LEU A 656 4.23 -15.83 -19.70
CA LEU A 656 4.50 -16.52 -18.43
C LEU A 656 4.50 -15.55 -17.25
N ALA A 657 5.10 -14.36 -17.42
CA ALA A 657 5.17 -13.32 -16.39
C ALA A 657 3.80 -12.92 -15.83
N LYS A 658 2.72 -13.06 -16.59
CA LYS A 658 1.35 -12.75 -16.13
C LYS A 658 0.84 -13.72 -15.05
N TYR A 659 1.51 -14.84 -14.81
CA TYR A 659 1.05 -15.94 -13.94
C TYR A 659 2.08 -16.32 -12.87
N ILE A 660 3.17 -15.60 -12.82
CA ILE A 660 4.22 -15.71 -11.82
C ILE A 660 4.27 -14.39 -11.05
N GLU A 661 4.53 -14.47 -9.76
CA GLU A 661 4.67 -13.29 -8.89
C GLU A 661 6.05 -13.27 -8.24
N PRO A 662 6.59 -12.09 -7.91
CA PRO A 662 7.76 -12.01 -7.04
C PRO A 662 7.38 -12.51 -5.64
N ALA A 663 8.28 -13.26 -4.99
CA ALA A 663 8.07 -13.68 -3.62
C ALA A 663 7.91 -12.45 -2.71
N GLN A 664 7.16 -12.60 -1.61
CA GLN A 664 7.02 -11.57 -0.60
C GLN A 664 8.41 -11.05 -0.19
N TYR A 665 8.54 -9.71 -0.02
CA TYR A 665 9.81 -8.98 0.14
C TYR A 665 10.83 -9.68 1.05
N TYR A 666 10.47 -9.97 2.30
CA TYR A 666 11.40 -10.59 3.24
C TYR A 666 11.76 -12.02 2.86
N ALA A 667 10.86 -12.74 2.21
CA ALA A 667 11.15 -14.09 1.71
C ALA A 667 12.14 -14.05 0.55
N ARG A 668 11.95 -13.11 -0.40
CA ARG A 668 12.88 -12.86 -1.51
C ARG A 668 14.28 -12.51 -1.00
N HIS A 669 14.38 -11.62 -0.04
CA HIS A 669 15.63 -11.17 0.57
C HIS A 669 16.39 -12.33 1.22
N TRP A 670 15.69 -13.22 1.94
CA TRP A 670 16.28 -14.39 2.58
C TRP A 670 16.63 -15.51 1.62
N GLU A 671 15.88 -15.70 0.53
CA GLU A 671 16.16 -16.69 -0.49
C GLU A 671 17.51 -16.41 -1.15
N LYS A 672 17.81 -15.15 -1.42
CA LYS A 672 19.14 -14.76 -1.89
C LYS A 672 20.23 -15.14 -0.90
N TRP A 673 20.05 -14.85 0.39
CA TRP A 673 21.05 -15.18 1.42
C TRP A 673 21.25 -16.71 1.55
N ILE A 674 20.20 -17.51 1.42
CA ILE A 674 20.27 -18.97 1.46
C ILE A 674 20.99 -19.51 0.22
N SER A 675 20.74 -18.96 -0.95
CA SER A 675 21.36 -19.39 -2.21
C SER A 675 22.85 -19.00 -2.35
N THR A 676 23.29 -17.97 -1.63
CA THR A 676 24.68 -17.47 -1.66
C THR A 676 25.31 -17.35 -0.27
N PRO A 677 25.36 -18.43 0.54
CA PRO A 677 25.72 -18.37 1.96
C PRO A 677 27.17 -17.94 2.24
N ASN A 678 28.06 -17.92 1.25
CA ASN A 678 29.47 -17.55 1.40
C ASN A 678 29.76 -16.10 0.96
N GLU A 679 28.81 -15.42 0.38
CA GLU A 679 28.98 -14.01 -0.05
C GLU A 679 28.69 -13.03 1.08
N GLY A 680 28.22 -13.51 2.24
CA GLY A 680 28.15 -12.77 3.51
C GLY A 680 27.08 -11.70 3.57
N ASP A 681 26.60 -11.20 2.44
CA ASP A 681 25.69 -10.09 2.37
C ASP A 681 24.34 -10.47 1.79
N LEU A 682 23.31 -10.07 2.49
CA LEU A 682 21.95 -9.93 2.01
C LEU A 682 21.91 -8.95 0.81
N TYR A 683 20.76 -8.64 0.27
CA TYR A 683 20.63 -7.56 -0.71
C TYR A 683 21.32 -6.28 -0.24
N ASN A 684 21.95 -5.56 -1.17
CA ASN A 684 22.63 -4.28 -0.93
C ASN A 684 22.56 -3.40 -2.18
N GLN A 685 23.09 -2.19 -2.14
CA GLN A 685 23.07 -1.22 -3.25
C GLN A 685 23.68 -1.70 -4.58
N TYR A 686 24.49 -2.77 -4.56
CA TYR A 686 25.13 -3.32 -5.75
C TYR A 686 24.35 -4.48 -6.38
N GLU A 687 23.20 -4.85 -5.80
CA GLU A 687 22.40 -5.94 -6.31
C GLU A 687 21.71 -5.58 -7.63
N ARG A 688 21.58 -6.57 -8.50
CA ARG A 688 20.86 -6.41 -9.76
C ARG A 688 19.35 -6.39 -9.49
N LEU A 689 18.69 -5.31 -9.89
CA LEU A 689 17.23 -5.18 -9.88
C LEU A 689 16.64 -5.34 -11.29
N ASN A 690 17.17 -6.32 -12.05
CA ASN A 690 16.77 -6.61 -13.43
C ASN A 690 16.71 -8.13 -13.70
N ARG A 691 16.39 -8.92 -12.69
CA ARG A 691 16.07 -10.35 -12.75
C ARG A 691 14.68 -10.58 -13.28
N PHE A 692 14.28 -11.84 -13.47
CA PHE A 692 12.90 -12.16 -13.85
C PHE A 692 11.90 -11.66 -12.79
N ALA A 693 12.20 -11.83 -11.51
CA ALA A 693 11.37 -11.34 -10.40
C ALA A 693 11.09 -9.82 -10.46
N ASP A 694 12.02 -9.03 -11.00
CA ASP A 694 11.89 -7.57 -11.11
C ASP A 694 11.00 -7.15 -12.30
N ALA A 695 10.83 -8.04 -13.28
CA ALA A 695 9.96 -7.82 -14.43
C ALA A 695 8.51 -8.30 -14.22
N LEU A 696 8.20 -8.88 -13.05
CA LEU A 696 6.88 -9.44 -12.77
C LEU A 696 5.92 -8.38 -12.19
N PRO A 697 4.62 -8.48 -12.46
CA PRO A 697 3.64 -7.70 -11.73
C PRO A 697 3.67 -8.10 -10.25
N VAL A 698 3.48 -7.15 -9.36
CA VAL A 698 3.45 -7.42 -7.91
C VAL A 698 2.33 -8.39 -7.54
N GLU A 699 1.21 -8.26 -8.23
CA GLU A 699 0.02 -9.10 -8.12
C GLU A 699 -0.44 -9.51 -9.52
N SER A 700 -0.69 -10.77 -9.71
CA SER A 700 -1.17 -11.30 -10.99
C SER A 700 -2.68 -11.11 -11.16
N LEU A 701 -3.10 -10.08 -11.88
CA LEU A 701 -4.51 -9.89 -12.21
C LEU A 701 -5.09 -11.04 -13.06
N ALA A 702 -4.25 -11.74 -13.82
CA ALA A 702 -4.67 -12.94 -14.56
C ALA A 702 -4.98 -14.12 -13.63
N VAL A 703 -4.23 -14.26 -12.54
CA VAL A 703 -4.51 -15.27 -11.50
C VAL A 703 -5.75 -14.89 -10.71
N TYR A 704 -5.96 -13.62 -10.40
CA TYR A 704 -7.20 -13.15 -9.80
C TYR A 704 -8.43 -13.48 -10.67
N GLU A 705 -8.35 -13.25 -11.98
CA GLU A 705 -9.41 -13.66 -12.93
C GLU A 705 -9.64 -15.19 -12.92
N MET A 706 -8.57 -15.98 -12.82
CA MET A 706 -8.69 -17.45 -12.70
C MET A 706 -9.41 -17.87 -11.40
N GLN A 707 -9.17 -17.20 -10.29
CA GLN A 707 -9.87 -17.45 -9.02
C GLN A 707 -11.35 -17.10 -9.14
N ASP A 708 -11.70 -15.96 -9.75
CA ASP A 708 -13.09 -15.61 -10.03
C ASP A 708 -13.80 -16.67 -10.90
N LEU A 709 -13.12 -17.21 -11.91
CA LEU A 709 -13.66 -18.28 -12.75
C LEU A 709 -13.91 -19.59 -11.96
N VAL A 710 -13.07 -19.90 -10.98
CA VAL A 710 -13.31 -21.06 -10.08
C VAL A 710 -14.54 -20.81 -9.21
N VAL A 711 -14.69 -19.61 -8.67
CA VAL A 711 -15.88 -19.22 -7.89
C VAL A 711 -17.15 -19.27 -8.74
N ASP A 712 -17.11 -18.78 -9.97
CA ASP A 712 -18.23 -18.84 -10.92
C ASP A 712 -18.62 -20.31 -11.22
N TYR A 713 -17.63 -21.18 -11.40
CA TYR A 713 -17.88 -22.61 -11.58
C TYR A 713 -18.57 -23.23 -10.36
N ALA A 714 -18.09 -22.93 -9.16
CA ALA A 714 -18.69 -23.41 -7.91
C ALA A 714 -20.16 -22.94 -7.74
N GLN A 715 -20.50 -21.78 -8.31
CA GLN A 715 -21.87 -21.27 -8.38
C GLN A 715 -22.73 -21.85 -9.54
N GLY A 716 -22.18 -22.82 -10.29
CA GLY A 716 -22.88 -23.53 -11.36
C GLY A 716 -22.63 -23.06 -12.79
N ASN A 717 -21.73 -22.07 -13.00
CA ASN A 717 -21.34 -21.63 -14.35
C ASN A 717 -20.29 -22.57 -14.98
N ILE A 718 -20.74 -23.63 -15.63
CA ILE A 718 -19.85 -24.61 -16.28
C ILE A 718 -19.00 -23.99 -17.40
N THR A 719 -19.46 -22.91 -18.05
CA THR A 719 -18.69 -22.26 -19.13
C THR A 719 -17.42 -21.57 -18.63
N ALA A 720 -17.34 -21.24 -17.34
CA ALA A 720 -16.14 -20.73 -16.72
C ALA A 720 -14.93 -21.70 -16.87
N LEU A 721 -15.19 -23.01 -16.87
CA LEU A 721 -14.16 -24.04 -17.09
C LEU A 721 -13.49 -23.97 -18.47
N ASP A 722 -14.19 -23.46 -19.50
CA ASP A 722 -13.62 -23.31 -20.85
C ASP A 722 -12.57 -22.19 -20.86
N VAL A 723 -12.91 -21.06 -20.22
CA VAL A 723 -11.99 -19.91 -20.09
C VAL A 723 -10.80 -20.27 -19.19
N LEU A 724 -11.06 -20.93 -18.08
CA LEU A 724 -10.00 -21.41 -17.17
C LEU A 724 -9.04 -22.38 -17.87
N ALA A 725 -9.57 -23.29 -18.73
CA ALA A 725 -8.73 -24.18 -19.54
C ALA A 725 -7.82 -23.42 -20.53
N MET A 726 -8.31 -22.33 -21.12
CA MET A 726 -7.48 -21.49 -22.00
C MET A 726 -6.30 -20.85 -21.23
N HIS A 727 -6.53 -20.37 -19.99
CA HIS A 727 -5.44 -19.86 -19.15
C HIS A 727 -4.38 -20.96 -18.94
N TYR A 728 -4.74 -22.13 -18.46
CA TYR A 728 -3.78 -23.21 -18.21
C TYR A 728 -3.05 -23.68 -19.48
N GLN A 729 -3.72 -23.71 -20.64
CA GLN A 729 -3.09 -24.04 -21.92
C GLN A 729 -2.03 -23.00 -22.32
N ASN A 730 -2.37 -21.71 -22.18
CA ASN A 730 -1.47 -20.59 -22.48
C ASN A 730 -0.24 -20.62 -21.57
N ILE A 731 -0.44 -20.85 -20.28
CA ILE A 731 0.66 -20.94 -19.29
C ILE A 731 1.58 -22.11 -19.66
N LYS A 732 1.02 -23.30 -19.89
CA LYS A 732 1.80 -24.48 -20.24
C LYS A 732 2.65 -24.24 -21.49
N LEU A 733 2.05 -23.70 -22.55
CA LEU A 733 2.74 -23.41 -23.80
C LEU A 733 3.84 -22.36 -23.61
N ALA A 734 3.52 -21.26 -22.92
CA ALA A 734 4.47 -20.19 -22.64
C ALA A 734 5.67 -20.69 -21.81
N ALA A 735 5.41 -21.46 -20.76
CA ALA A 735 6.48 -22.02 -19.90
C ALA A 735 7.36 -23.02 -20.66
N GLN A 736 6.78 -23.89 -21.53
CA GLN A 736 7.53 -24.78 -22.40
C GLN A 736 8.45 -24.04 -23.38
N GLN A 737 8.00 -22.92 -23.93
CA GLN A 737 8.77 -22.08 -24.85
C GLN A 737 9.77 -21.18 -24.11
N ALA A 738 9.46 -20.68 -22.92
CA ALA A 738 10.34 -19.86 -22.10
C ALA A 738 11.53 -20.65 -21.53
N LYS A 739 11.32 -21.91 -21.15
CA LYS A 739 12.35 -22.74 -20.52
C LYS A 739 13.68 -22.80 -21.31
N PRO A 740 13.74 -23.08 -22.62
CA PRO A 740 14.99 -23.07 -23.37
C PRO A 740 15.60 -21.67 -23.49
N ILE A 741 14.80 -20.59 -23.48
CA ILE A 741 15.27 -19.22 -23.49
C ILE A 741 16.00 -18.93 -22.18
N PHE A 742 15.38 -19.24 -21.04
CA PHE A 742 16.00 -19.10 -19.72
C PHE A 742 17.29 -19.92 -19.59
N ALA A 743 17.29 -21.18 -20.02
CA ALA A 743 18.44 -22.07 -19.96
C ALA A 743 19.64 -21.60 -20.82
N ALA A 744 19.39 -20.81 -21.84
CA ALA A 744 20.42 -20.29 -22.76
C ALA A 744 21.07 -18.98 -22.27
N ASN A 745 20.59 -18.36 -21.21
CA ASN A 745 21.04 -17.06 -20.73
C ASN A 745 21.43 -17.12 -19.25
N VAL A 746 22.70 -16.83 -18.94
CA VAL A 746 23.21 -16.80 -17.55
C VAL A 746 22.43 -15.81 -16.66
N ALA A 747 21.83 -14.77 -17.24
CA ALA A 747 21.05 -13.77 -16.51
C ALA A 747 19.63 -14.26 -16.12
N SER A 748 19.22 -15.47 -16.58
CA SER A 748 17.87 -16.00 -16.32
C SER A 748 17.86 -17.52 -16.11
N VAL A 749 19.01 -18.19 -16.08
CA VAL A 749 19.07 -19.65 -15.91
C VAL A 749 18.44 -20.12 -14.59
N GLU A 750 18.51 -19.32 -13.56
CA GLU A 750 17.85 -19.52 -12.26
C GLU A 750 16.31 -19.61 -12.36
N THR A 751 15.72 -19.09 -13.44
CA THR A 751 14.26 -19.08 -13.66
C THR A 751 13.74 -20.38 -14.28
N VAL A 752 14.62 -21.29 -14.72
CA VAL A 752 14.20 -22.59 -15.31
C VAL A 752 13.30 -23.41 -14.38
N PRO A 753 13.57 -23.56 -13.07
CA PRO A 753 12.71 -24.33 -12.16
C PRO A 753 11.29 -23.78 -12.05
N VAL A 754 11.08 -22.47 -12.05
CA VAL A 754 9.73 -21.88 -11.97
C VAL A 754 8.93 -22.16 -13.24
N ALA A 755 9.58 -22.17 -14.41
CA ALA A 755 8.91 -22.56 -15.66
C ALA A 755 8.52 -24.06 -15.64
N GLU A 756 9.36 -24.93 -15.08
CA GLU A 756 9.02 -26.37 -14.90
C GLU A 756 7.85 -26.58 -13.94
N ALA A 757 7.83 -25.83 -12.84
CA ALA A 757 6.74 -25.85 -11.85
C ALA A 757 5.42 -25.37 -12.48
N ALA A 758 5.48 -24.26 -13.24
CA ALA A 758 4.31 -23.73 -13.95
C ALA A 758 3.71 -24.75 -14.93
N ILE A 759 4.55 -25.52 -15.64
CA ILE A 759 4.08 -26.61 -16.52
C ILE A 759 3.34 -27.69 -15.72
N LYS A 760 3.90 -28.15 -14.59
CA LYS A 760 3.28 -29.17 -13.74
C LYS A 760 1.94 -28.75 -13.17
N VAL A 761 1.86 -27.53 -12.66
CA VAL A 761 0.63 -26.98 -12.08
C VAL A 761 -0.44 -26.75 -13.16
N ALA A 762 -0.03 -26.27 -14.35
CA ALA A 762 -0.94 -26.13 -15.48
C ALA A 762 -1.50 -27.47 -15.98
N ASP A 763 -0.68 -28.53 -16.03
CA ASP A 763 -1.13 -29.86 -16.38
C ASP A 763 -2.12 -30.44 -15.37
N LEU A 764 -1.88 -30.17 -14.06
CA LEU A 764 -2.82 -30.54 -13.01
C LEU A 764 -4.15 -29.76 -13.19
N GLY A 765 -4.11 -28.44 -13.39
CA GLY A 765 -5.31 -27.63 -13.63
C GLY A 765 -6.15 -28.16 -14.81
N LEU A 766 -5.52 -28.51 -15.93
CA LEU A 766 -6.21 -29.12 -17.09
C LEU A 766 -6.83 -30.49 -16.75
N THR A 767 -6.16 -31.28 -15.91
CA THR A 767 -6.66 -32.56 -15.42
C THR A 767 -7.91 -32.39 -14.56
N LEU A 768 -7.86 -31.42 -13.59
CA LEU A 768 -8.99 -31.12 -12.73
C LEU A 768 -10.20 -30.59 -13.53
N ILE A 769 -9.97 -29.72 -14.52
CA ILE A 769 -11.04 -29.24 -15.41
C ILE A 769 -11.69 -30.38 -16.18
N LYS A 770 -10.90 -31.35 -16.64
CA LYS A 770 -11.45 -32.51 -17.33
C LYS A 770 -12.34 -33.33 -16.39
N LEU A 771 -11.93 -33.57 -15.15
CA LEU A 771 -12.74 -34.28 -14.14
C LEU A 771 -14.02 -33.49 -13.81
N ALA A 772 -13.92 -32.18 -13.62
CA ALA A 772 -15.05 -31.26 -13.39
C ALA A 772 -16.11 -31.40 -14.50
N LYS A 773 -15.70 -31.32 -15.77
CA LYS A 773 -16.60 -31.45 -16.93
C LYS A 773 -17.24 -32.83 -17.06
N GLN A 774 -16.62 -33.88 -16.51
CA GLN A 774 -17.18 -35.24 -16.50
C GLN A 774 -18.19 -35.47 -15.36
N GLY A 775 -18.28 -34.51 -14.40
CA GLY A 775 -19.11 -34.65 -13.21
C GLY A 775 -18.64 -35.83 -12.32
N CYS A 776 -17.37 -36.19 -12.41
CA CYS A 776 -16.80 -37.30 -11.61
C CYS A 776 -16.38 -36.72 -10.24
N GLY A 777 -16.95 -37.29 -9.18
CA GLY A 777 -16.40 -37.08 -7.83
C GLY A 777 -14.98 -37.67 -7.76
N MET A 778 -14.13 -37.07 -6.91
CA MET A 778 -12.74 -37.45 -6.73
C MET A 778 -12.58 -38.41 -5.54
N GLY A 779 -11.78 -39.44 -5.71
CA GLY A 779 -11.41 -40.34 -4.59
C GLY A 779 -10.37 -39.67 -3.70
N GLN A 780 -10.40 -39.94 -2.39
CA GLN A 780 -9.46 -39.38 -1.42
C GLN A 780 -7.99 -39.57 -1.80
N SER A 781 -7.61 -40.73 -2.29
CA SER A 781 -6.23 -41.03 -2.74
C SER A 781 -5.77 -40.15 -3.90
N ASP A 782 -6.67 -39.80 -4.83
CA ASP A 782 -6.33 -38.92 -5.97
C ASP A 782 -6.23 -37.47 -5.50
N ALA A 783 -7.14 -37.07 -4.63
CA ALA A 783 -7.09 -35.75 -4.01
C ALA A 783 -5.77 -35.51 -3.25
N GLU A 784 -5.36 -36.47 -2.43
CA GLU A 784 -4.07 -36.45 -1.72
C GLU A 784 -2.87 -36.41 -2.68
N ALA A 785 -2.93 -37.12 -3.79
CA ALA A 785 -1.87 -37.13 -4.81
C ALA A 785 -1.78 -35.76 -5.52
N TYR A 786 -2.91 -35.14 -5.85
CA TYR A 786 -2.95 -33.81 -6.48
C TYR A 786 -2.54 -32.70 -5.50
N GLN A 787 -2.96 -32.80 -4.23
CA GLN A 787 -2.51 -31.87 -3.20
C GLN A 787 -0.98 -31.92 -3.01
N ARG A 788 -0.35 -33.10 -3.12
CA ARG A 788 1.12 -33.18 -3.07
C ARG A 788 1.77 -32.43 -4.23
N ILE A 789 1.25 -32.56 -5.47
CA ILE A 789 1.77 -31.81 -6.62
C ILE A 789 1.66 -30.28 -6.36
N ILE A 790 0.53 -29.82 -5.80
CA ILE A 790 0.31 -28.42 -5.42
C ILE A 790 1.37 -28.00 -4.40
N ASN A 791 1.54 -28.75 -3.31
CA ASN A 791 2.48 -28.40 -2.23
C ASN A 791 3.94 -28.39 -2.69
N GLU A 792 4.35 -29.31 -3.56
CA GLU A 792 5.69 -29.36 -4.14
C GLU A 792 5.99 -28.15 -5.04
N ASN A 793 4.96 -27.47 -5.57
CA ASN A 793 5.11 -26.33 -6.47
C ASN A 793 4.60 -25.00 -5.85
N ALA A 794 4.20 -25.03 -4.59
CA ALA A 794 3.81 -23.85 -3.80
C ALA A 794 4.98 -23.29 -2.95
N ILE A 795 6.19 -23.40 -3.47
CA ILE A 795 7.44 -22.93 -2.82
C ILE A 795 8.02 -21.75 -3.60
N ILE A 796 9.00 -21.11 -3.02
CA ILE A 796 9.78 -20.07 -3.70
C ILE A 796 10.75 -20.76 -4.67
N PHE A 797 10.75 -20.32 -5.93
CA PHE A 797 11.69 -20.73 -6.96
C PHE A 797 12.54 -19.52 -7.32
N ASP A 798 13.77 -19.50 -6.90
CA ASP A 798 14.64 -18.30 -7.03
C ASP A 798 13.91 -17.07 -6.54
N GLU A 799 13.54 -16.34 -6.17
CA GLU A 799 12.77 -15.14 -5.76
C GLU A 799 11.33 -15.04 -6.34
N THR A 800 10.80 -16.14 -6.92
CA THR A 800 9.47 -16.12 -7.58
C THR A 800 8.54 -17.20 -7.07
N ILE A 801 7.23 -16.97 -7.25
CA ILE A 801 6.15 -17.88 -6.86
C ILE A 801 5.29 -18.22 -8.08
N VAL A 802 4.93 -19.49 -8.24
CA VAL A 802 3.96 -19.97 -9.24
C VAL A 802 2.55 -19.63 -8.76
N ALA A 803 2.05 -18.44 -9.09
CA ALA A 803 0.80 -17.91 -8.52
C ALA A 803 -0.45 -18.74 -8.88
N ILE A 804 -0.42 -19.47 -10.01
CA ILE A 804 -1.54 -20.34 -10.41
C ILE A 804 -1.76 -21.55 -9.49
N VAL A 805 -0.90 -21.78 -8.52
CA VAL A 805 -1.11 -22.76 -7.44
C VAL A 805 -2.44 -22.47 -6.72
N VAL A 806 -2.76 -21.21 -6.47
CA VAL A 806 -3.96 -20.81 -5.71
C VAL A 806 -5.25 -21.22 -6.40
N PRO A 807 -5.56 -20.80 -7.65
CA PRO A 807 -6.78 -21.23 -8.34
C PRO A 807 -6.81 -22.72 -8.62
N THR A 808 -5.64 -23.40 -8.75
CA THR A 808 -5.59 -24.86 -8.93
C THR A 808 -6.01 -25.60 -7.65
N GLU A 809 -5.57 -25.13 -6.49
CA GLU A 809 -5.97 -25.68 -5.18
C GLU A 809 -7.46 -25.43 -4.90
N GLN A 810 -7.96 -24.22 -5.18
CA GLN A 810 -9.38 -23.89 -5.08
C GLN A 810 -10.25 -24.81 -5.95
N LEU A 811 -9.83 -25.05 -7.20
CA LEU A 811 -10.53 -25.96 -8.09
C LEU A 811 -10.50 -27.41 -7.58
N LEU A 812 -9.36 -27.86 -7.02
CA LEU A 812 -9.26 -29.19 -6.39
C LEU A 812 -10.27 -29.34 -5.24
N HIS A 813 -10.34 -28.33 -4.35
CA HIS A 813 -11.29 -28.35 -3.23
C HIS A 813 -12.74 -28.40 -3.71
N THR A 814 -13.11 -27.65 -4.74
CA THR A 814 -14.47 -27.67 -5.32
C THR A 814 -14.88 -29.07 -5.86
N LEU A 815 -13.92 -29.93 -6.17
CA LEU A 815 -14.16 -31.29 -6.66
C LEU A 815 -14.15 -32.39 -5.57
N THR A 816 -13.67 -32.04 -4.37
CA THR A 816 -13.58 -32.96 -3.22
C THR A 816 -14.72 -32.76 -2.22
N ASP A 817 -15.30 -31.56 -2.19
CA ASP A 817 -16.49 -31.21 -1.41
C ASP A 817 -17.78 -31.71 -2.11
#